data_37e92356f78a613531b0b8a1c1faa87c
#
_entry.id   37e92356f78a613531b0b8a1c1faa87c
#
_cell.length_a   1.000
_cell.length_b   1.000
_cell.length_c   1.000
_cell.angle_alpha   90.00
_cell.angle_beta   90.00
_cell.angle_gamma   90.00
#
_symmetry.space_group_name_H-M   'P 1'
#
loop_
_entity.id
_entity.type
_entity.pdbx_description
1 polymer ?
#
loop_
_entity_poly.entity_id
_entity_poly.type
_entity_poly.pdbx_seq_one_letter_code
_entity_poly.pdbx_strand_id
1 'polypeptide(L)'
;MYFMLFVMGTDWRVGLFGAITFGITTYNVDILEAGHTTKMAALALSPGLLAGVVLIFSGRLMLGGGLAALFLAMQLYANHVQITYYTLLIVGLYVMAEGVRALKSKAWILWSKAVGVLVLGLALGFASNLSRLWSTYEYSQETIRGKSELSAKSGRGSGLDPEYQFGWSYGIGESLTLIVPRAYGGGANEVIKNTGFLELITKGASSAEKAEAAAQTSAYYYNGAQPFVGTAIYFGAIVCFLFLLGAFLVPGSIKWWLVTGGFFSLTLAWGSNFFLNYVWNDLLPMFNKFRAVSMALGLGQLCFAALAALSLQKFFSQDIPVQKKQRALYIATTITILLCLMAGFSTPSVGPNDSRLAEQLKYPGLASLLADDRADLARSDAFRSMGFIALVFLTLWYSLKGRLKAAYAVMMITAFALADHWGVCNRNVYDAKYENKKTIAAPPSPQPFDEQIKADKDLSYRVLDLSRGGITGNATTSYFHKSLSGYHAAKLQRFQEVVDTFLNPNLVENLHLVGMLNGKYVVNQKGEVIRNDKACGNAWFVPEFKLVQRADQELAMLGSLDPRKTAVIQESQAPKLRNFKINPDTTATIGLSAYHPDKMEYTYSATSEQLAVFSEIYYPPAKGWTCYLNGKKTSDFFKVNYLLRGMTLPPGKGMKLEMRFEPKSYYTGGKIAFAASVLTFLLFLGGIWLTYRNKTAVSQFELLHDFPKEETKPAATVKKIAKRK
;
A
#
# COMPACT_ATOMS: atom_id res chain seq x y z
N MET A 1 1.84 14.90 11.44
CA MET A 1 0.87 14.97 12.57
C MET A 1 1.07 16.23 13.43
N TYR A 2 2.25 16.51 13.98
CA TYR A 2 2.50 17.73 14.77
C TYR A 2 2.05 19.01 14.03
N PHE A 3 2.47 19.17 12.78
CA PHE A 3 2.10 20.31 11.95
C PHE A 3 0.58 20.42 11.72
N MET A 4 -0.11 19.30 11.49
CA MET A 4 -1.57 19.28 11.34
C MET A 4 -2.27 19.76 12.62
N LEU A 5 -1.87 19.25 13.78
CA LEU A 5 -2.42 19.65 15.07
C LEU A 5 -2.10 21.12 15.39
N PHE A 6 -0.90 21.59 15.06
CA PHE A 6 -0.55 23.00 15.16
C PHE A 6 -1.46 23.89 14.33
N VAL A 7 -1.74 23.49 13.09
CA VAL A 7 -2.71 24.19 12.21
C VAL A 7 -4.12 24.18 12.81
N MET A 8 -4.49 23.13 13.54
CA MET A 8 -5.76 23.05 14.27
C MET A 8 -5.78 23.88 15.57
N GLY A 9 -4.69 24.58 15.91
CA GLY A 9 -4.61 25.45 17.07
C GLY A 9 -4.37 24.73 18.40
N THR A 10 -3.72 23.56 18.39
CA THR A 10 -3.39 22.86 19.64
C THR A 10 -2.13 23.46 20.30
N ASP A 11 -2.05 23.33 21.63
CA ASP A 11 -0.79 23.56 22.36
C ASP A 11 0.31 22.63 21.86
N TRP A 12 1.55 23.07 21.85
CA TRP A 12 2.68 22.32 21.34
C TRP A 12 2.88 20.94 22.05
N ARG A 13 2.56 20.85 23.35
CA ARG A 13 2.65 19.60 24.14
C ARG A 13 1.60 18.60 23.66
N VAL A 14 0.39 19.07 23.37
CA VAL A 14 -0.68 18.27 22.76
C VAL A 14 -0.32 17.85 21.34
N GLY A 15 0.30 18.77 20.57
CA GLY A 15 0.85 18.46 19.26
C GLY A 15 1.90 17.35 19.30
N LEU A 16 2.80 17.39 20.31
CA LEU A 16 3.82 16.37 20.55
C LEU A 16 3.20 15.00 20.89
N PHE A 17 2.20 14.98 21.79
CA PHE A 17 1.43 13.76 22.10
C PHE A 17 0.88 13.13 20.82
N GLY A 18 0.15 13.89 19.99
CA GLY A 18 -0.43 13.36 18.76
C GLY A 18 0.61 12.93 17.73
N ALA A 19 1.77 13.58 17.66
CA ALA A 19 2.86 13.19 16.78
C ALA A 19 3.49 11.85 17.18
N ILE A 20 3.75 11.66 18.47
CA ILE A 20 4.31 10.43 19.02
C ILE A 20 3.34 9.27 18.82
N THR A 21 2.07 9.45 19.21
CA THR A 21 1.06 8.39 19.13
C THR A 21 0.68 8.00 17.71
N PHE A 22 0.82 8.90 16.72
CA PHE A 22 0.69 8.55 15.32
C PHE A 22 1.96 7.92 14.76
N GLY A 23 3.15 8.40 15.16
CA GLY A 23 4.42 7.94 14.61
C GLY A 23 4.82 6.54 15.08
N ILE A 24 4.60 6.26 16.36
CA ILE A 24 5.01 4.99 17.00
C ILE A 24 3.78 4.10 17.20
N THR A 25 3.27 3.54 16.10
CA THR A 25 2.20 2.52 16.14
C THR A 25 2.75 1.21 15.61
N THR A 26 2.17 0.09 16.02
CA THR A 26 2.59 -1.22 15.48
C THR A 26 2.42 -1.28 13.97
N TYR A 27 1.36 -0.67 13.42
CA TYR A 27 1.16 -0.60 11.97
C TYR A 27 2.34 0.06 11.24
N ASN A 28 2.84 1.20 11.76
CA ASN A 28 3.96 1.90 11.14
C ASN A 28 5.28 1.12 11.26
N VAL A 29 5.51 0.47 12.39
CA VAL A 29 6.68 -0.36 12.63
C VAL A 29 6.66 -1.59 11.72
N ASP A 30 5.53 -2.29 11.64
CA ASP A 30 5.35 -3.48 10.81
C ASP A 30 5.56 -3.20 9.31
N ILE A 31 4.99 -2.11 8.79
CA ILE A 31 5.17 -1.77 7.37
C ILE A 31 6.62 -1.35 7.05
N LEU A 32 7.37 -0.81 8.00
CA LEU A 32 8.80 -0.53 7.83
C LEU A 32 9.63 -1.80 7.88
N GLU A 33 9.34 -2.70 8.81
CA GLU A 33 9.97 -4.01 8.92
C GLU A 33 9.76 -4.84 7.64
N ALA A 34 8.52 -4.85 7.12
CA ALA A 34 8.17 -5.49 5.86
C ALA A 34 8.77 -4.80 4.61
N GLY A 35 9.56 -3.74 4.75
CA GLY A 35 10.19 -3.02 3.65
C GLY A 35 9.23 -2.12 2.84
N HIS A 36 8.02 -1.86 3.31
CA HIS A 36 7.03 -1.04 2.61
C HIS A 36 7.28 0.48 2.78
N THR A 37 8.50 0.94 2.49
CA THR A 37 8.94 2.33 2.67
C THR A 37 8.08 3.34 1.93
N THR A 38 7.62 3.02 0.71
CA THR A 38 6.74 3.89 -0.08
C THR A 38 5.38 4.08 0.57
N LYS A 39 4.83 3.02 1.18
CA LYS A 39 3.58 3.07 1.95
C LYS A 39 3.73 3.96 3.18
N MET A 40 4.82 3.79 3.92
CA MET A 40 5.12 4.61 5.10
C MET A 40 5.29 6.09 4.73
N ALA A 41 6.03 6.40 3.66
CA ALA A 41 6.21 7.78 3.18
C ALA A 41 4.87 8.43 2.80
N ALA A 42 4.01 7.72 2.06
CA ALA A 42 2.70 8.22 1.69
C ALA A 42 1.81 8.47 2.93
N LEU A 43 1.85 7.57 3.91
CA LEU A 43 1.08 7.71 5.15
C LEU A 43 1.59 8.89 6.01
N ALA A 44 2.91 9.06 6.12
CA ALA A 44 3.52 10.16 6.88
C ALA A 44 3.19 11.55 6.30
N LEU A 45 2.92 11.64 4.98
CA LEU A 45 2.54 12.88 4.30
C LEU A 45 1.04 13.19 4.40
N SER A 46 0.20 12.22 4.74
CA SER A 46 -1.26 12.41 4.86
C SER A 46 -1.65 13.54 5.84
N PRO A 47 -1.06 13.67 7.05
CA PRO A 47 -1.39 14.78 7.93
C PRO A 47 -1.06 16.16 7.34
N GLY A 48 -0.04 16.28 6.49
CA GLY A 48 0.31 17.53 5.81
C GLY A 48 -0.72 17.95 4.79
N LEU A 49 -1.24 17.00 4.00
CA LEU A 49 -2.35 17.23 3.07
C LEU A 49 -3.60 17.69 3.85
N LEU A 50 -3.95 16.99 4.92
CA LEU A 50 -5.11 17.34 5.76
C LEU A 50 -4.95 18.73 6.41
N ALA A 51 -3.74 19.10 6.84
CA ALA A 51 -3.45 20.46 7.33
C ALA A 51 -3.74 21.53 6.27
N GLY A 52 -3.31 21.30 5.02
CA GLY A 52 -3.63 22.18 3.90
C GLY A 52 -5.15 22.34 3.70
N VAL A 53 -5.88 21.22 3.76
CA VAL A 53 -7.36 21.23 3.64
C VAL A 53 -8.00 22.02 4.79
N VAL A 54 -7.60 21.79 6.04
CA VAL A 54 -8.10 22.55 7.20
C VAL A 54 -7.84 24.05 7.04
N LEU A 55 -6.67 24.46 6.55
CA LEU A 55 -6.34 25.87 6.30
C LEU A 55 -7.25 26.49 5.24
N ILE A 56 -7.59 25.76 4.15
CA ILE A 56 -8.53 26.24 3.13
C ILE A 56 -9.88 26.59 3.77
N PHE A 57 -10.46 25.65 4.53
CA PHE A 57 -11.77 25.84 5.16
C PHE A 57 -11.75 26.82 6.35
N SER A 58 -10.55 27.14 6.87
CA SER A 58 -10.33 28.22 7.85
C SER A 58 -10.13 29.61 7.19
N GLY A 59 -10.33 29.73 5.86
CA GLY A 59 -10.22 30.98 5.12
C GLY A 59 -8.81 31.33 4.63
N ARG A 60 -7.78 30.56 4.93
CA ARG A 60 -6.42 30.76 4.41
C ARG A 60 -6.24 30.07 3.06
N LEU A 61 -7.03 30.51 2.07
CA LEU A 61 -7.20 29.82 0.80
C LEU A 61 -5.87 29.54 0.07
N MET A 62 -5.02 30.55 -0.10
CA MET A 62 -3.81 30.43 -0.91
C MET A 62 -2.76 29.54 -0.22
N LEU A 63 -2.50 29.75 1.08
CA LEU A 63 -1.58 28.94 1.84
C LEU A 63 -2.06 27.48 1.93
N GLY A 64 -3.35 27.28 2.25
CA GLY A 64 -3.97 25.96 2.34
C GLY A 64 -3.97 25.23 0.99
N GLY A 65 -4.32 25.93 -0.11
CA GLY A 65 -4.28 25.39 -1.46
C GLY A 65 -2.87 24.97 -1.89
N GLY A 66 -1.88 25.83 -1.62
CA GLY A 66 -0.47 25.53 -1.89
C GLY A 66 0.07 24.35 -1.08
N LEU A 67 -0.28 24.27 0.21
CA LEU A 67 0.09 23.13 1.05
C LEU A 67 -0.61 21.84 0.61
N ALA A 68 -1.90 21.88 0.31
CA ALA A 68 -2.64 20.73 -0.17
C ALA A 68 -2.04 20.18 -1.48
N ALA A 69 -1.72 21.08 -2.43
CA ALA A 69 -1.06 20.73 -3.68
C ALA A 69 0.33 20.11 -3.44
N LEU A 70 1.15 20.74 -2.60
CA LEU A 70 2.51 20.29 -2.30
C LEU A 70 2.52 18.91 -1.63
N PHE A 71 1.74 18.73 -0.54
CA PHE A 71 1.72 17.46 0.17
C PHE A 71 1.08 16.34 -0.65
N LEU A 72 0.07 16.63 -1.47
CA LEU A 72 -0.46 15.65 -2.42
C LEU A 72 0.58 15.28 -3.48
N ALA A 73 1.31 16.26 -4.04
CA ALA A 73 2.38 15.99 -5.00
C ALA A 73 3.47 15.10 -4.41
N MET A 74 3.91 15.38 -3.16
CA MET A 74 4.89 14.56 -2.45
C MET A 74 4.35 13.16 -2.14
N GLN A 75 3.08 13.04 -1.75
CA GLN A 75 2.43 11.76 -1.45
C GLN A 75 2.32 10.88 -2.71
N LEU A 76 1.93 11.45 -3.85
CA LEU A 76 1.90 10.75 -5.13
C LEU A 76 3.33 10.38 -5.61
N TYR A 77 4.31 11.24 -5.32
CA TYR A 77 5.73 10.94 -5.61
C TYR A 77 6.24 9.75 -4.81
N ALA A 78 5.77 9.55 -3.57
CA ALA A 78 6.06 8.35 -2.79
C ALA A 78 5.55 7.06 -3.44
N ASN A 79 4.69 7.16 -4.45
CA ASN A 79 4.22 6.09 -5.32
C ASN A 79 3.42 4.97 -4.62
N HIS A 80 2.64 5.32 -3.61
CA HIS A 80 1.67 4.40 -3.00
C HIS A 80 0.25 4.95 -3.16
N VAL A 81 -0.30 4.81 -4.38
CA VAL A 81 -1.57 5.44 -4.79
C VAL A 81 -2.76 5.03 -3.92
N GLN A 82 -2.77 3.82 -3.38
CA GLN A 82 -3.84 3.33 -2.49
C GLN A 82 -3.94 4.14 -1.19
N ILE A 83 -2.81 4.48 -0.55
CA ILE A 83 -2.82 5.34 0.66
C ILE A 83 -3.29 6.75 0.30
N THR A 84 -2.86 7.29 -0.85
CA THR A 84 -3.37 8.58 -1.35
C THR A 84 -4.88 8.54 -1.57
N TYR A 85 -5.38 7.47 -2.18
CA TYR A 85 -6.81 7.26 -2.40
C TYR A 85 -7.60 7.29 -1.08
N TYR A 86 -7.17 6.52 -0.08
CA TYR A 86 -7.80 6.54 1.25
C TYR A 86 -7.70 7.90 1.94
N THR A 87 -6.56 8.60 1.79
CA THR A 87 -6.41 9.97 2.30
C THR A 87 -7.44 10.91 1.67
N LEU A 88 -7.68 10.80 0.37
CA LEU A 88 -8.68 11.62 -0.35
C LEU A 88 -10.11 11.27 0.08
N LEU A 89 -10.42 10.02 0.44
CA LEU A 89 -11.72 9.69 1.04
C LEU A 89 -11.91 10.40 2.39
N ILE A 90 -10.86 10.44 3.23
CA ILE A 90 -10.88 11.20 4.50
C ILE A 90 -11.04 12.70 4.24
N VAL A 91 -10.40 13.26 3.21
CA VAL A 91 -10.61 14.65 2.76
C VAL A 91 -12.08 14.86 2.35
N GLY A 92 -12.66 13.94 1.59
CA GLY A 92 -14.06 13.98 1.18
C GLY A 92 -15.02 14.03 2.38
N LEU A 93 -14.77 13.21 3.40
CA LEU A 93 -15.55 13.25 4.65
C LEU A 93 -15.44 14.61 5.35
N TYR A 94 -14.26 15.26 5.33
CA TYR A 94 -14.10 16.60 5.89
C TYR A 94 -14.88 17.64 5.11
N VAL A 95 -14.81 17.61 3.78
CA VAL A 95 -15.57 18.50 2.90
C VAL A 95 -17.08 18.38 3.15
N MET A 96 -17.57 17.15 3.34
CA MET A 96 -18.99 16.91 3.67
C MET A 96 -19.34 17.45 5.07
N ALA A 97 -18.50 17.21 6.09
CA ALA A 97 -18.73 17.72 7.44
C ALA A 97 -18.77 19.26 7.47
N GLU A 98 -17.87 19.92 6.73
CA GLU A 98 -17.86 21.39 6.55
C GLU A 98 -19.06 21.87 5.72
N GLY A 99 -19.51 21.09 4.74
CA GLY A 99 -20.73 21.35 3.98
C GLY A 99 -21.98 21.38 4.85
N VAL A 100 -22.14 20.39 5.73
CA VAL A 100 -23.24 20.36 6.70
C VAL A 100 -23.17 21.58 7.65
N ARG A 101 -21.97 21.97 8.10
CA ARG A 101 -21.77 23.18 8.89
C ARG A 101 -22.18 24.44 8.11
N ALA A 102 -21.73 24.55 6.86
CA ALA A 102 -22.01 25.70 5.99
C ALA A 102 -23.51 25.85 5.68
N LEU A 103 -24.23 24.74 5.48
CA LEU A 103 -25.68 24.76 5.29
C LEU A 103 -26.39 25.30 6.54
N LYS A 104 -26.02 24.80 7.75
CA LYS A 104 -26.58 25.26 9.02
C LYS A 104 -26.31 26.73 9.31
N SER A 105 -25.14 27.24 8.93
CA SER A 105 -24.71 28.63 9.15
C SER A 105 -25.01 29.56 7.97
N LYS A 106 -25.67 29.07 6.91
CA LYS A 106 -25.92 29.80 5.64
C LYS A 106 -24.67 30.37 4.96
N ALA A 107 -23.51 29.73 5.19
CA ALA A 107 -22.18 30.12 4.68
C ALA A 107 -21.75 29.34 3.43
N TRP A 108 -22.69 28.81 2.66
CA TRP A 108 -22.44 27.92 1.54
C TRP A 108 -21.57 28.54 0.43
N ILE A 109 -21.60 29.88 0.23
CA ILE A 109 -20.75 30.59 -0.74
C ILE A 109 -19.27 30.50 -0.33
N LEU A 110 -18.96 30.62 0.97
CA LEU A 110 -17.59 30.49 1.47
C LEU A 110 -17.12 29.05 1.34
N TRP A 111 -17.99 28.10 1.64
CA TRP A 111 -17.71 26.68 1.44
C TRP A 111 -17.42 26.36 -0.03
N SER A 112 -18.24 26.85 -0.97
CA SER A 112 -18.02 26.63 -2.42
C SER A 112 -16.68 27.20 -2.89
N LYS A 113 -16.30 28.39 -2.41
CA LYS A 113 -14.97 28.99 -2.70
C LYS A 113 -13.84 28.09 -2.15
N ALA A 114 -13.99 27.59 -0.93
CA ALA A 114 -13.01 26.69 -0.31
C ALA A 114 -12.87 25.38 -1.12
N VAL A 115 -14.00 24.79 -1.54
CA VAL A 115 -14.01 23.59 -2.41
C VAL A 115 -13.34 23.88 -3.75
N GLY A 116 -13.62 25.03 -4.38
CA GLY A 116 -12.96 25.41 -5.64
C GLY A 116 -11.45 25.50 -5.51
N VAL A 117 -10.93 26.12 -4.43
CA VAL A 117 -9.48 26.18 -4.14
C VAL A 117 -8.92 24.79 -3.86
N LEU A 118 -9.63 23.95 -3.12
CA LEU A 118 -9.20 22.58 -2.85
C LEU A 118 -9.09 21.80 -4.17
N VAL A 119 -10.09 21.83 -5.02
CA VAL A 119 -10.08 21.17 -6.33
C VAL A 119 -8.89 21.62 -7.18
N LEU A 120 -8.62 22.92 -7.24
CA LEU A 120 -7.45 23.46 -7.95
C LEU A 120 -6.13 22.98 -7.33
N GLY A 121 -6.02 22.99 -6.01
CA GLY A 121 -4.83 22.49 -5.30
C GLY A 121 -4.61 20.99 -5.55
N LEU A 122 -5.67 20.18 -5.48
CA LEU A 122 -5.58 18.75 -5.78
C LEU A 122 -5.23 18.52 -7.25
N ALA A 123 -5.82 19.26 -8.19
CA ALA A 123 -5.49 19.17 -9.62
C ALA A 123 -4.01 19.46 -9.89
N LEU A 124 -3.43 20.49 -9.26
CA LEU A 124 -1.99 20.77 -9.34
C LEU A 124 -1.13 19.66 -8.75
N GLY A 125 -1.52 19.13 -7.59
CA GLY A 125 -0.81 17.99 -6.97
C GLY A 125 -0.82 16.74 -7.85
N PHE A 126 -1.96 16.42 -8.49
CA PHE A 126 -2.06 15.34 -9.49
C PHE A 126 -1.23 15.65 -10.73
N ALA A 127 -1.35 16.85 -11.29
CA ALA A 127 -0.62 17.28 -12.48
C ALA A 127 0.90 17.22 -12.27
N SER A 128 1.40 17.53 -11.08
CA SER A 128 2.83 17.44 -10.71
C SER A 128 3.39 16.01 -10.79
N ASN A 129 2.54 14.98 -10.89
CA ASN A 129 2.94 13.58 -11.05
C ASN A 129 2.35 12.94 -12.31
N LEU A 130 1.90 13.75 -13.28
CA LEU A 130 1.11 13.28 -14.42
C LEU A 130 1.84 12.24 -15.26
N SER A 131 3.15 12.38 -15.49
CA SER A 131 3.95 11.40 -16.23
C SER A 131 3.78 9.99 -15.63
N ARG A 132 3.98 9.87 -14.31
CA ARG A 132 3.89 8.59 -13.60
C ARG A 132 2.45 8.08 -13.55
N LEU A 133 1.50 8.94 -13.20
CA LEU A 133 0.09 8.55 -13.06
C LEU A 133 -0.51 8.12 -14.40
N TRP A 134 -0.25 8.87 -15.47
CA TRP A 134 -0.76 8.54 -16.80
C TRP A 134 -0.16 7.24 -17.32
N SER A 135 1.17 7.08 -17.25
CA SER A 135 1.82 5.82 -17.64
C SER A 135 1.34 4.63 -16.81
N THR A 136 1.16 4.80 -15.49
CA THR A 136 0.61 3.74 -14.62
C THR A 136 -0.84 3.40 -14.98
N TYR A 137 -1.66 4.39 -15.30
CA TYR A 137 -3.05 4.17 -15.72
C TYR A 137 -3.12 3.40 -17.04
N GLU A 138 -2.35 3.79 -18.06
CA GLU A 138 -2.26 3.07 -19.34
C GLU A 138 -1.80 1.62 -19.14
N TYR A 139 -0.75 1.42 -18.33
CA TYR A 139 -0.25 0.10 -18.00
C TYR A 139 -1.28 -0.74 -17.24
N SER A 140 -1.97 -0.15 -16.29
CA SER A 140 -2.95 -0.86 -15.45
C SER A 140 -4.07 -1.51 -16.25
N GLN A 141 -4.40 -0.98 -17.42
CA GLN A 141 -5.41 -1.51 -18.31
C GLN A 141 -5.02 -2.87 -18.93
N GLU A 142 -3.71 -3.14 -19.05
CA GLU A 142 -3.18 -4.39 -19.60
C GLU A 142 -2.83 -5.42 -18.51
N THR A 143 -3.06 -5.07 -17.25
CA THR A 143 -2.75 -5.90 -16.08
C THR A 143 -3.99 -6.61 -15.54
N ILE A 144 -3.81 -7.48 -14.54
CA ILE A 144 -4.91 -8.13 -13.77
C ILE A 144 -5.91 -7.13 -13.15
N ARG A 145 -5.64 -5.81 -13.20
CA ARG A 145 -6.55 -4.73 -12.82
C ARG A 145 -7.36 -4.19 -13.98
N GLY A 146 -7.02 -4.58 -15.21
CA GLY A 146 -7.74 -4.28 -16.44
C GLY A 146 -8.94 -5.19 -16.67
N LYS A 147 -9.47 -5.16 -17.87
CA LYS A 147 -10.54 -6.07 -18.31
C LYS A 147 -9.90 -7.29 -18.98
N SER A 148 -10.29 -8.49 -18.55
CA SER A 148 -9.92 -9.74 -19.25
C SER A 148 -10.65 -9.85 -20.58
N GLU A 149 -9.99 -10.42 -21.58
CA GLU A 149 -10.61 -10.77 -22.88
C GLU A 149 -11.35 -12.14 -22.84
N LEU A 150 -11.12 -12.93 -21.79
CA LEU A 150 -11.75 -14.26 -21.64
C LEU A 150 -13.22 -14.14 -21.26
N SER A 151 -14.08 -14.94 -21.89
CA SER A 151 -15.53 -14.90 -21.69
C SER A 151 -15.95 -15.21 -20.26
N ALA A 152 -15.29 -16.16 -19.59
CA ALA A 152 -15.54 -16.50 -18.19
C ALA A 152 -15.29 -15.33 -17.21
N LYS A 153 -14.44 -14.37 -17.59
CA LYS A 153 -14.10 -13.18 -16.78
C LYS A 153 -14.72 -11.88 -17.35
N SER A 154 -15.28 -11.90 -18.56
CA SER A 154 -15.77 -10.70 -19.27
C SER A 154 -16.97 -10.03 -18.60
N GLY A 155 -17.80 -10.78 -17.88
CA GLY A 155 -18.96 -10.27 -17.14
C GLY A 155 -18.61 -9.47 -15.88
N ARG A 156 -17.36 -9.52 -15.40
CA ARG A 156 -16.93 -8.86 -14.16
C ARG A 156 -16.48 -7.40 -14.30
N GLY A 157 -16.48 -6.85 -15.52
CA GLY A 157 -15.99 -5.48 -15.75
C GLY A 157 -14.46 -5.38 -15.58
N SER A 158 -13.96 -4.18 -15.25
CA SER A 158 -12.55 -3.95 -14.94
C SER A 158 -12.33 -3.88 -13.44
N GLY A 159 -11.37 -4.62 -12.90
CA GLY A 159 -11.05 -4.65 -11.47
C GLY A 159 -10.40 -5.96 -11.06
N LEU A 160 -9.97 -6.01 -9.79
CA LEU A 160 -9.45 -7.22 -9.19
C LEU A 160 -10.60 -8.22 -8.94
N ASP A 161 -10.25 -9.50 -8.91
CA ASP A 161 -11.15 -10.52 -8.39
C ASP A 161 -11.48 -10.22 -6.91
N PRO A 162 -12.75 -10.28 -6.46
CA PRO A 162 -13.12 -9.98 -5.08
C PRO A 162 -12.38 -10.82 -4.04
N GLU A 163 -12.13 -12.10 -4.30
CA GLU A 163 -11.35 -12.95 -3.38
C GLU A 163 -9.90 -12.44 -3.25
N TYR A 164 -9.31 -12.05 -4.36
CA TYR A 164 -7.96 -11.47 -4.35
C TYR A 164 -7.93 -10.06 -3.76
N GLN A 165 -8.95 -9.24 -4.02
CA GLN A 165 -9.09 -7.89 -3.48
C GLN A 165 -9.20 -7.91 -1.96
N PHE A 166 -10.09 -8.77 -1.44
CA PHE A 166 -10.44 -8.88 -0.03
C PHE A 166 -9.64 -9.96 0.73
N GLY A 167 -8.63 -10.57 0.12
CA GLY A 167 -7.82 -11.63 0.73
C GLY A 167 -7.15 -11.24 2.05
N TRP A 168 -6.99 -9.95 2.34
CA TRP A 168 -6.52 -9.41 3.63
C TRP A 168 -7.62 -8.56 4.30
N SER A 169 -8.78 -9.17 4.51
CA SER A 169 -9.89 -8.58 5.25
C SER A 169 -9.66 -8.72 6.74
N TYR A 170 -9.77 -7.60 7.46
CA TYR A 170 -9.66 -7.56 8.91
C TYR A 170 -10.94 -8.11 9.55
N GLY A 171 -10.82 -8.90 10.61
CA GLY A 171 -11.99 -9.41 11.33
C GLY A 171 -12.72 -8.29 12.07
N ILE A 172 -14.08 -8.32 12.11
CA ILE A 172 -14.84 -7.33 12.86
C ILE A 172 -14.45 -7.39 14.35
N GLY A 173 -14.44 -8.58 14.93
CA GLY A 173 -14.01 -8.80 16.33
C GLY A 173 -12.52 -8.51 16.53
N GLU A 174 -11.69 -8.73 15.50
CA GLU A 174 -10.27 -8.41 15.50
C GLU A 174 -9.99 -6.91 15.73
N SER A 175 -11.00 -6.03 15.53
CA SER A 175 -10.90 -4.62 15.90
C SER A 175 -10.61 -4.38 17.40
N LEU A 176 -10.78 -5.37 18.25
CA LEU A 176 -10.37 -5.32 19.66
C LEU A 176 -8.85 -5.29 19.84
N THR A 177 -8.06 -5.71 18.83
CA THR A 177 -6.59 -5.58 18.88
C THR A 177 -6.15 -4.12 18.89
N LEU A 178 -6.97 -3.20 18.40
CA LEU A 178 -6.67 -1.75 18.44
C LEU A 178 -6.47 -1.23 19.88
N ILE A 179 -7.08 -1.88 20.88
CA ILE A 179 -6.98 -1.51 22.30
C ILE A 179 -6.27 -2.57 23.15
N VAL A 180 -6.32 -3.87 22.74
CA VAL A 180 -5.67 -5.00 23.42
C VAL A 180 -4.88 -5.80 22.38
N PRO A 181 -3.55 -5.61 22.25
CA PRO A 181 -2.77 -6.07 21.08
C PRO A 181 -2.90 -7.57 20.79
N ARG A 182 -2.89 -8.41 21.84
CA ARG A 182 -2.96 -9.87 21.71
C ARG A 182 -4.36 -10.45 21.87
N ALA A 183 -5.43 -9.65 21.64
CA ALA A 183 -6.81 -10.16 21.67
C ALA A 183 -7.05 -11.31 20.68
N TYR A 184 -6.26 -11.41 19.61
CA TYR A 184 -6.28 -12.49 18.62
C TYR A 184 -4.90 -13.17 18.51
N GLY A 185 -4.21 -13.35 19.63
CA GLY A 185 -3.05 -14.20 19.78
C GLY A 185 -1.68 -13.58 19.52
N GLY A 186 -1.57 -12.59 18.62
CA GLY A 186 -0.29 -11.96 18.26
C GLY A 186 -0.01 -12.00 16.76
N GLY A 187 1.25 -11.93 16.36
CA GLY A 187 1.65 -11.94 14.96
C GLY A 187 2.94 -12.76 14.71
N ALA A 188 3.22 -13.08 13.44
CA ALA A 188 4.36 -13.93 13.06
C ALA A 188 5.72 -13.30 13.38
N ASN A 189 5.82 -11.99 13.47
CA ASN A 189 7.06 -11.27 13.75
C ASN A 189 7.29 -11.02 15.24
N GLU A 190 6.31 -11.32 16.07
CA GLU A 190 6.40 -11.16 17.51
C GLU A 190 7.09 -12.37 18.16
N VAL A 191 7.99 -12.16 19.11
CA VAL A 191 8.58 -13.27 19.89
C VAL A 191 7.69 -13.52 21.11
N ILE A 192 6.94 -14.62 21.07
CA ILE A 192 6.06 -15.05 22.15
C ILE A 192 6.81 -16.07 23.02
N LYS A 193 6.97 -15.74 24.31
CA LYS A 193 7.72 -16.54 25.30
C LYS A 193 6.78 -16.98 26.43
N ASN A 194 7.22 -18.00 27.18
CA ASN A 194 6.54 -18.48 28.39
C ASN A 194 5.10 -18.94 28.12
N THR A 195 4.92 -19.80 27.13
CA THR A 195 3.64 -20.42 26.76
C THR A 195 3.74 -21.93 26.90
N GLY A 196 2.61 -22.58 27.14
CA GLY A 196 2.55 -24.04 27.29
C GLY A 196 3.00 -24.78 26.04
N PHE A 197 2.65 -24.26 24.85
CA PHE A 197 3.10 -24.83 23.58
C PHE A 197 4.63 -24.73 23.41
N LEU A 198 5.22 -23.58 23.73
CA LEU A 198 6.67 -23.42 23.65
C LEU A 198 7.40 -24.33 24.63
N GLU A 199 6.90 -24.46 25.86
CA GLU A 199 7.46 -25.38 26.86
C GLU A 199 7.39 -26.82 26.40
N LEU A 200 6.28 -27.21 25.76
CA LEU A 200 6.10 -28.57 25.23
C LEU A 200 7.16 -28.92 24.18
N ILE A 201 7.34 -28.05 23.17
CA ILE A 201 8.26 -28.32 22.03
C ILE A 201 9.73 -28.12 22.38
N THR A 202 10.04 -27.39 23.47
CA THR A 202 11.42 -27.08 23.90
C THR A 202 11.80 -27.78 25.20
N LYS A 203 11.11 -28.85 25.55
CA LYS A 203 11.41 -29.61 26.76
C LYS A 203 12.85 -30.16 26.74
N GLY A 204 13.67 -29.72 27.68
CA GLY A 204 15.09 -30.07 27.74
C GLY A 204 16.04 -29.23 26.85
N ALA A 205 15.50 -28.26 26.08
CA ALA A 205 16.31 -27.40 25.22
C ALA A 205 17.04 -26.29 26.02
N SER A 206 18.14 -25.81 25.49
CA SER A 206 18.89 -24.66 26.00
C SER A 206 18.12 -23.35 25.83
N SER A 207 18.54 -22.32 26.53
CA SER A 207 17.91 -20.96 26.40
C SER A 207 17.97 -20.38 24.98
N ALA A 208 19.03 -20.69 24.23
CA ALA A 208 19.17 -20.25 22.83
C ALA A 208 18.18 -20.99 21.91
N GLU A 209 18.07 -22.30 22.04
CA GLU A 209 17.09 -23.11 21.27
C GLU A 209 15.65 -22.70 21.59
N LYS A 210 15.34 -22.37 22.86
CA LYS A 210 14.03 -21.86 23.26
C LYS A 210 13.73 -20.50 22.61
N ALA A 211 14.69 -19.61 22.50
CA ALA A 211 14.53 -18.33 21.86
C ALA A 211 14.29 -18.46 20.35
N GLU A 212 15.01 -19.36 19.70
CA GLU A 212 14.82 -19.67 18.29
C GLU A 212 13.44 -20.31 18.03
N ALA A 213 13.05 -21.30 18.81
CA ALA A 213 11.73 -21.91 18.72
C ALA A 213 10.60 -20.89 18.95
N ALA A 214 10.76 -19.98 19.91
CA ALA A 214 9.80 -18.90 20.15
C ALA A 214 9.63 -17.99 18.93
N ALA A 215 10.69 -17.68 18.20
CA ALA A 215 10.62 -16.89 16.98
C ALA A 215 9.94 -17.64 15.83
N GLN A 216 10.22 -18.93 15.67
CA GLN A 216 9.69 -19.76 14.58
C GLN A 216 8.21 -20.13 14.78
N THR A 217 7.73 -20.23 16.02
CA THR A 217 6.37 -20.68 16.35
C THR A 217 5.35 -19.55 16.55
N SER A 218 5.81 -18.31 16.59
CA SER A 218 4.93 -17.16 16.86
C SER A 218 3.75 -17.03 15.89
N ALA A 219 3.92 -17.44 14.64
CA ALA A 219 2.84 -17.43 13.64
C ALA A 219 1.65 -18.33 14.00
N TYR A 220 1.84 -19.36 14.81
CA TYR A 220 0.78 -20.29 15.21
C TYR A 220 -0.20 -19.68 16.22
N TYR A 221 0.20 -18.60 16.89
CA TYR A 221 -0.69 -17.94 17.86
C TYR A 221 -1.72 -17.04 17.23
N TYR A 222 -1.51 -16.57 16.00
CA TYR A 222 -2.51 -15.74 15.32
C TYR A 222 -3.76 -16.55 14.96
N ASN A 223 -4.94 -16.06 15.37
CA ASN A 223 -6.23 -16.68 15.11
C ASN A 223 -7.29 -15.69 14.55
N GLY A 224 -6.84 -14.59 13.97
CA GLY A 224 -7.71 -13.62 13.30
C GLY A 224 -8.16 -14.06 11.89
N ALA A 225 -8.87 -13.19 11.20
CA ALA A 225 -9.50 -13.47 9.91
C ALA A 225 -8.53 -13.38 8.71
N GLN A 226 -7.36 -12.73 8.86
CA GLN A 226 -6.39 -12.59 7.80
C GLN A 226 -5.57 -13.89 7.63
N PRO A 227 -5.03 -14.19 6.44
CA PRO A 227 -4.20 -15.40 6.24
C PRO A 227 -3.00 -15.47 7.18
N PHE A 228 -2.39 -14.34 7.44
CA PHE A 228 -1.33 -14.11 8.43
C PHE A 228 -1.17 -12.60 8.68
N VAL A 229 -0.57 -12.24 9.81
CA VAL A 229 -0.16 -10.87 10.13
C VAL A 229 1.28 -10.88 10.64
N GLY A 230 2.06 -9.86 10.31
CA GLY A 230 3.39 -9.67 10.87
C GLY A 230 3.30 -9.32 12.35
N THR A 231 2.45 -8.35 12.66
CA THR A 231 2.12 -7.95 14.04
C THR A 231 0.66 -7.53 14.14
N ALA A 232 0.08 -7.64 15.34
CA ALA A 232 -1.26 -7.16 15.59
C ALA A 232 -1.32 -5.62 15.43
N ILE A 233 -2.35 -5.13 14.74
CA ILE A 233 -2.55 -3.68 14.57
C ILE A 233 -3.07 -3.10 15.88
N TYR A 234 -2.28 -2.22 16.48
CA TYR A 234 -2.55 -1.60 17.78
C TYR A 234 -2.49 -0.08 17.68
N PHE A 235 -3.60 0.60 17.99
CA PHE A 235 -3.67 2.06 17.99
C PHE A 235 -3.24 2.69 19.32
N GLY A 236 -3.17 1.90 20.37
CA GLY A 236 -2.85 2.31 21.72
C GLY A 236 -4.07 2.37 22.65
N ALA A 237 -3.98 1.76 23.83
CA ALA A 237 -5.06 1.79 24.82
C ALA A 237 -5.40 3.23 25.24
N ILE A 238 -4.38 4.05 25.45
CA ILE A 238 -4.50 5.48 25.78
C ILE A 238 -5.15 6.25 24.64
N VAL A 239 -4.76 5.99 23.40
CA VAL A 239 -5.30 6.66 22.21
C VAL A 239 -6.77 6.32 22.01
N CYS A 240 -7.15 5.05 22.14
CA CYS A 240 -8.55 4.61 22.05
C CYS A 240 -9.42 5.24 23.15
N PHE A 241 -8.92 5.29 24.37
CA PHE A 241 -9.57 5.96 25.49
C PHE A 241 -9.79 7.45 25.24
N LEU A 242 -8.73 8.17 24.84
CA LEU A 242 -8.79 9.60 24.56
C LEU A 242 -9.58 9.93 23.28
N PHE A 243 -9.60 9.05 22.29
CA PHE A 243 -10.48 9.16 21.12
C PHE A 243 -11.95 9.17 21.55
N LEU A 244 -12.33 8.23 22.40
CA LEU A 244 -13.69 8.17 22.92
C LEU A 244 -14.02 9.37 23.79
N LEU A 245 -13.10 9.81 24.65
CA LEU A 245 -13.24 11.05 25.42
C LEU A 245 -13.44 12.26 24.49
N GLY A 246 -12.69 12.32 23.38
CA GLY A 246 -12.81 13.36 22.35
C GLY A 246 -14.17 13.37 21.65
N ALA A 247 -14.75 12.21 21.43
CA ALA A 247 -16.11 12.11 20.88
C ALA A 247 -17.18 12.79 21.76
N PHE A 248 -16.95 12.88 23.07
CA PHE A 248 -17.83 13.61 24.01
C PHE A 248 -17.48 15.09 24.17
N LEU A 249 -16.18 15.45 24.08
CA LEU A 249 -15.72 16.79 24.43
C LEU A 249 -15.46 17.71 23.24
N VAL A 250 -14.96 17.20 22.12
CA VAL A 250 -14.63 18.01 20.95
C VAL A 250 -15.92 18.42 20.21
N PRO A 251 -16.15 19.72 19.97
CA PRO A 251 -17.36 20.18 19.28
C PRO A 251 -17.20 20.20 17.76
N GLY A 252 -18.32 20.40 17.07
CA GLY A 252 -18.37 20.81 15.66
C GLY A 252 -18.05 19.73 14.63
N SER A 253 -17.74 20.21 13.42
CA SER A 253 -17.49 19.40 12.24
C SER A 253 -16.22 18.54 12.35
N ILE A 254 -15.19 19.05 13.03
CA ILE A 254 -13.90 18.34 13.24
C ILE A 254 -14.12 17.03 14.00
N LYS A 255 -14.93 17.05 15.05
CA LYS A 255 -15.29 15.82 15.78
C LYS A 255 -15.90 14.77 14.85
N TRP A 256 -16.97 15.17 14.17
CA TRP A 256 -17.70 14.24 13.30
C TRP A 256 -16.86 13.74 12.15
N TRP A 257 -16.01 14.58 11.58
CA TRP A 257 -15.04 14.18 10.59
C TRP A 257 -14.10 13.07 11.09
N LEU A 258 -13.43 13.29 12.26
CA LEU A 258 -12.47 12.34 12.79
C LEU A 258 -13.12 11.05 13.29
N VAL A 259 -14.31 11.14 13.90
CA VAL A 259 -15.09 9.97 14.32
C VAL A 259 -15.53 9.16 13.09
N THR A 260 -16.18 9.80 12.12
CA THR A 260 -16.64 9.10 10.92
C THR A 260 -15.46 8.59 10.08
N GLY A 261 -14.36 9.36 9.97
CA GLY A 261 -13.15 8.93 9.27
C GLY A 261 -12.50 7.70 9.90
N GLY A 262 -12.42 7.65 11.23
CA GLY A 262 -11.90 6.50 11.96
C GLY A 262 -12.76 5.25 11.75
N PHE A 263 -14.08 5.35 11.95
CA PHE A 263 -15.01 4.23 11.74
C PHE A 263 -15.12 3.83 10.27
N PHE A 264 -15.12 4.77 9.33
CA PHE A 264 -15.12 4.46 7.92
C PHE A 264 -13.87 3.68 7.50
N SER A 265 -12.69 4.05 8.03
CA SER A 265 -11.46 3.29 7.81
C SER A 265 -11.55 1.86 8.35
N LEU A 266 -12.20 1.65 9.50
CA LEU A 266 -12.48 0.32 10.05
C LEU A 266 -13.42 -0.48 9.15
N THR A 267 -14.53 0.12 8.71
CA THR A 267 -15.49 -0.58 7.83
C THR A 267 -14.86 -0.99 6.50
N LEU A 268 -13.99 -0.17 5.92
CA LEU A 268 -13.23 -0.54 4.74
C LEU A 268 -12.27 -1.70 5.03
N ALA A 269 -11.59 -1.67 6.17
CA ALA A 269 -10.63 -2.70 6.55
C ALA A 269 -11.26 -4.08 6.78
N TRP A 270 -12.52 -4.13 7.23
CA TRP A 270 -13.26 -5.38 7.40
C TRP A 270 -13.50 -6.16 6.10
N GLY A 271 -13.34 -5.53 4.95
CA GLY A 271 -13.37 -6.18 3.64
C GLY A 271 -14.55 -7.10 3.45
N SER A 272 -14.30 -8.36 3.10
CA SER A 272 -15.36 -9.39 2.91
C SER A 272 -16.16 -9.71 4.17
N ASN A 273 -15.65 -9.38 5.36
CA ASN A 273 -16.34 -9.62 6.63
C ASN A 273 -17.47 -8.62 6.90
N PHE A 274 -17.65 -7.60 6.04
CA PHE A 274 -18.68 -6.57 6.21
C PHE A 274 -19.37 -6.26 4.88
N PHE A 275 -20.66 -6.51 4.82
CA PHE A 275 -21.46 -6.47 3.57
C PHE A 275 -21.38 -5.14 2.83
N LEU A 276 -21.23 -3.99 3.53
CA LEU A 276 -21.12 -2.68 2.87
C LEU A 276 -19.88 -2.54 1.97
N ASN A 277 -18.85 -3.38 2.13
CA ASN A 277 -17.69 -3.33 1.26
C ASN A 277 -17.99 -3.75 -0.18
N TYR A 278 -18.98 -4.62 -0.38
CA TYR A 278 -19.47 -4.94 -1.73
C TYR A 278 -20.22 -3.74 -2.33
N VAL A 279 -20.98 -3.00 -1.52
CA VAL A 279 -21.62 -1.74 -1.93
C VAL A 279 -20.56 -0.66 -2.23
N TRP A 280 -19.55 -0.51 -1.39
CA TRP A 280 -18.44 0.41 -1.64
C TRP A 280 -17.64 0.04 -2.89
N ASN A 281 -17.52 -1.26 -3.19
CA ASN A 281 -16.84 -1.73 -4.39
C ASN A 281 -17.50 -1.25 -5.67
N ASP A 282 -18.82 -1.10 -5.65
CA ASP A 282 -19.60 -0.62 -6.79
C ASP A 282 -19.72 0.90 -6.83
N LEU A 283 -19.84 1.55 -5.66
CA LEU A 283 -20.09 2.99 -5.57
C LEU A 283 -18.81 3.84 -5.58
N LEU A 284 -17.71 3.36 -4.96
CA LEU A 284 -16.49 4.16 -4.85
C LEU A 284 -15.63 3.97 -6.10
N PRO A 285 -15.39 5.03 -6.88
CA PRO A 285 -14.57 4.94 -8.09
C PRO A 285 -13.20 4.36 -7.78
N MET A 286 -12.74 3.40 -8.59
CA MET A 286 -11.43 2.77 -8.48
C MET A 286 -11.17 1.92 -7.21
N PHE A 287 -12.12 1.77 -6.28
CA PHE A 287 -11.92 0.96 -5.08
C PHE A 287 -11.57 -0.50 -5.43
N ASN A 288 -12.20 -1.05 -6.48
CA ASN A 288 -11.94 -2.38 -7.03
C ASN A 288 -10.54 -2.56 -7.69
N LYS A 289 -9.71 -1.52 -7.72
CA LYS A 289 -8.34 -1.60 -8.24
C LYS A 289 -7.31 -1.88 -7.14
N PHE A 290 -7.72 -1.82 -5.89
CA PHE A 290 -6.83 -1.91 -4.74
C PHE A 290 -7.01 -3.22 -3.98
N ARG A 291 -5.91 -3.81 -3.55
CA ARG A 291 -5.84 -5.04 -2.77
C ARG A 291 -5.55 -4.73 -1.31
N ALA A 292 -5.82 -5.71 -0.42
CA ALA A 292 -5.49 -5.62 1.01
C ALA A 292 -6.13 -4.37 1.66
N VAL A 293 -7.45 -4.40 1.75
CA VAL A 293 -8.28 -3.29 2.26
C VAL A 293 -7.97 -2.90 3.71
N SER A 294 -7.36 -3.81 4.50
CA SER A 294 -6.86 -3.52 5.85
C SER A 294 -5.86 -2.35 5.90
N MET A 295 -5.25 -1.97 4.78
CA MET A 295 -4.41 -0.76 4.69
C MET A 295 -5.15 0.53 5.06
N ALA A 296 -6.49 0.56 4.99
CA ALA A 296 -7.30 1.69 5.43
C ALA A 296 -7.09 2.02 6.91
N LEU A 297 -6.70 1.05 7.74
CA LEU A 297 -6.38 1.25 9.16
C LEU A 297 -5.26 2.27 9.40
N GLY A 298 -4.34 2.45 8.44
CA GLY A 298 -3.33 3.51 8.50
C GLY A 298 -3.94 4.92 8.58
N LEU A 299 -5.09 5.17 7.94
CA LEU A 299 -5.83 6.43 8.06
C LEU A 299 -6.73 6.43 9.31
N GLY A 300 -7.23 5.26 9.71
CA GLY A 300 -7.95 5.11 10.97
C GLY A 300 -7.11 5.56 12.17
N GLN A 301 -5.87 5.08 12.27
CA GLN A 301 -4.94 5.49 13.36
C GLN A 301 -4.65 7.00 13.36
N LEU A 302 -4.59 7.64 12.17
CA LEU A 302 -4.44 9.09 12.07
C LEU A 302 -5.64 9.80 12.69
N CYS A 303 -6.86 9.39 12.36
CA CYS A 303 -8.08 9.96 12.90
C CYS A 303 -8.19 9.75 14.43
N PHE A 304 -7.81 8.57 14.91
CA PHE A 304 -7.81 8.26 16.35
C PHE A 304 -6.81 9.13 17.11
N ALA A 305 -5.56 9.20 16.65
CA ALA A 305 -4.52 10.01 17.28
C ALA A 305 -4.85 11.50 17.25
N ALA A 306 -5.42 12.00 16.14
CA ALA A 306 -5.84 13.40 16.03
C ALA A 306 -6.95 13.75 17.02
N LEU A 307 -8.02 12.94 17.10
CA LEU A 307 -9.11 13.20 18.03
C LEU A 307 -8.69 13.01 19.50
N ALA A 308 -7.79 12.05 19.77
CA ALA A 308 -7.19 11.87 21.10
C ALA A 308 -6.39 13.11 21.53
N ALA A 309 -5.59 13.68 20.64
CA ALA A 309 -4.89 14.93 20.91
C ALA A 309 -5.87 16.10 21.16
N LEU A 310 -6.86 16.28 20.29
CA LEU A 310 -7.89 17.31 20.44
C LEU A 310 -8.72 17.12 21.73
N SER A 311 -8.90 15.89 22.21
CA SER A 311 -9.57 15.63 23.48
C SER A 311 -8.81 16.20 24.66
N LEU A 312 -7.46 16.06 24.68
CA LEU A 312 -6.61 16.68 25.72
C LEU A 312 -6.69 18.22 25.66
N GLN A 313 -6.63 18.79 24.45
CA GLN A 313 -6.78 20.24 24.28
C GLN A 313 -8.12 20.72 24.87
N LYS A 314 -9.22 20.06 24.56
CA LYS A 314 -10.55 20.43 25.04
C LYS A 314 -10.79 20.08 26.52
N PHE A 315 -10.17 19.03 27.01
CA PHE A 315 -10.28 18.68 28.43
C PHE A 315 -9.68 19.78 29.34
N PHE A 316 -8.58 20.40 28.92
CA PHE A 316 -7.91 21.47 29.67
C PHE A 316 -8.43 22.86 29.34
N SER A 317 -9.28 23.04 28.32
CA SER A 317 -9.85 24.35 28.01
C SER A 317 -10.86 24.79 29.07
N GLN A 318 -11.09 26.10 29.19
CA GLN A 318 -12.02 26.68 30.18
C GLN A 318 -13.46 26.76 29.65
N ASP A 319 -13.68 26.54 28.37
CA ASP A 319 -14.99 26.63 27.71
C ASP A 319 -15.95 25.45 28.01
N ILE A 320 -15.44 24.39 28.65
CA ILE A 320 -16.25 23.21 29.00
C ILE A 320 -16.43 23.12 30.53
N PRO A 321 -17.68 23.04 31.02
CA PRO A 321 -17.96 22.87 32.47
C PRO A 321 -17.30 21.62 33.06
N VAL A 322 -16.79 21.73 34.29
CA VAL A 322 -16.08 20.63 34.97
C VAL A 322 -16.98 19.38 35.09
N GLN A 323 -18.27 19.56 35.37
CA GLN A 323 -19.22 18.46 35.45
C GLN A 323 -19.34 17.67 34.14
N LYS A 324 -19.33 18.38 32.99
CA LYS A 324 -19.35 17.73 31.66
C LYS A 324 -18.07 16.95 31.42
N LYS A 325 -16.90 17.53 31.75
CA LYS A 325 -15.59 16.83 31.65
C LYS A 325 -15.57 15.58 32.51
N GLN A 326 -16.04 15.68 33.76
CA GLN A 326 -16.09 14.57 34.70
C GLN A 326 -17.00 13.45 34.19
N ARG A 327 -18.22 13.79 33.73
CA ARG A 327 -19.14 12.80 33.15
C ARG A 327 -18.55 12.11 31.92
N ALA A 328 -17.95 12.87 31.00
CA ALA A 328 -17.32 12.32 29.81
C ALA A 328 -16.15 11.40 30.19
N LEU A 329 -15.34 11.78 31.16
CA LEU A 329 -14.21 11.00 31.66
C LEU A 329 -14.69 9.64 32.22
N TYR A 330 -15.71 9.62 33.07
CA TYR A 330 -16.26 8.36 33.62
C TYR A 330 -16.85 7.47 32.54
N ILE A 331 -17.66 8.02 31.63
CA ILE A 331 -18.27 7.24 30.52
C ILE A 331 -17.18 6.65 29.60
N ALA A 332 -16.20 7.45 29.19
CA ALA A 332 -15.12 6.97 28.33
C ALA A 332 -14.31 5.87 29.02
N THR A 333 -13.99 6.03 30.30
CA THR A 333 -13.27 5.01 31.09
C THR A 333 -14.08 3.72 31.19
N THR A 334 -15.34 3.81 31.54
CA THR A 334 -16.20 2.60 31.66
C THR A 334 -16.27 1.84 30.35
N ILE A 335 -16.54 2.53 29.24
CA ILE A 335 -16.63 1.87 27.91
C ILE A 335 -15.30 1.22 27.54
N THR A 336 -14.17 1.91 27.72
CA THR A 336 -12.88 1.36 27.32
C THR A 336 -12.42 0.20 28.21
N ILE A 337 -12.72 0.23 29.49
CA ILE A 337 -12.48 -0.90 30.40
C ILE A 337 -13.34 -2.11 30.00
N LEU A 338 -14.62 -1.90 29.66
CA LEU A 338 -15.49 -2.97 29.17
C LEU A 338 -14.98 -3.57 27.86
N LEU A 339 -14.48 -2.74 26.94
CA LEU A 339 -13.84 -3.23 25.70
C LEU A 339 -12.57 -4.05 26.00
N CYS A 340 -11.75 -3.64 26.96
CA CYS A 340 -10.57 -4.42 27.37
C CYS A 340 -10.98 -5.77 28.00
N LEU A 341 -12.01 -5.77 28.87
CA LEU A 341 -12.54 -7.01 29.45
C LEU A 341 -13.10 -7.94 28.35
N MET A 342 -13.87 -7.39 27.42
CA MET A 342 -14.36 -8.17 26.28
C MET A 342 -13.21 -8.76 25.46
N ALA A 343 -12.16 -7.99 25.18
CA ALA A 343 -10.98 -8.45 24.44
C ALA A 343 -10.20 -9.55 25.19
N GLY A 344 -10.11 -9.47 26.51
CA GLY A 344 -9.39 -10.44 27.33
C GLY A 344 -10.15 -11.72 27.64
N PHE A 345 -11.49 -11.70 27.63
CA PHE A 345 -12.31 -12.80 28.15
C PHE A 345 -13.36 -13.35 27.18
N SER A 346 -13.66 -12.64 26.08
CA SER A 346 -14.72 -13.02 25.14
C SER A 346 -14.26 -13.22 23.71
N THR A 347 -12.95 -13.05 23.41
CA THR A 347 -12.40 -13.33 22.07
C THR A 347 -12.27 -14.82 21.85
N PRO A 348 -12.47 -15.30 20.60
CA PRO A 348 -12.23 -16.70 20.26
C PRO A 348 -10.77 -17.06 20.51
N SER A 349 -10.53 -18.15 21.25
CA SER A 349 -9.17 -18.65 21.49
C SER A 349 -8.79 -19.78 20.54
N VAL A 350 -9.77 -20.49 19.97
CA VAL A 350 -9.54 -21.56 18.98
C VAL A 350 -9.34 -20.95 17.60
N GLY A 351 -8.24 -21.30 16.94
CA GLY A 351 -7.93 -20.84 15.60
C GLY A 351 -8.43 -21.80 14.50
N PRO A 352 -8.67 -21.29 13.27
CA PRO A 352 -9.23 -22.09 12.16
C PRO A 352 -8.29 -23.23 11.69
N ASN A 353 -6.99 -23.10 11.97
CA ASN A 353 -5.97 -24.08 11.55
C ASN A 353 -5.49 -25.00 12.68
N ASP A 354 -5.99 -24.86 13.90
CA ASP A 354 -5.45 -25.57 15.07
C ASP A 354 -5.58 -27.09 14.96
N SER A 355 -6.74 -27.59 14.51
CA SER A 355 -6.95 -29.02 14.30
C SER A 355 -6.00 -29.61 13.25
N ARG A 356 -5.82 -28.89 12.13
CA ARG A 356 -4.89 -29.30 11.08
C ARG A 356 -3.44 -29.33 11.57
N LEU A 357 -3.05 -28.35 12.37
CA LEU A 357 -1.71 -28.28 12.97
C LEU A 357 -1.50 -29.42 13.97
N ALA A 358 -2.52 -29.72 14.78
CA ALA A 358 -2.50 -30.85 15.72
C ALA A 358 -2.32 -32.21 15.00
N GLU A 359 -2.97 -32.40 13.86
CA GLU A 359 -2.81 -33.59 13.01
C GLU A 359 -1.41 -33.65 12.40
N GLN A 360 -0.90 -32.54 11.85
CA GLN A 360 0.43 -32.46 11.24
C GLN A 360 1.54 -32.75 12.24
N LEU A 361 1.45 -32.24 13.46
CA LEU A 361 2.42 -32.45 14.53
C LEU A 361 2.14 -33.75 15.35
N LYS A 362 1.06 -34.46 15.00
CA LYS A 362 0.65 -35.71 15.69
C LYS A 362 0.47 -35.54 17.21
N TYR A 363 -0.04 -34.38 17.60
CA TYR A 363 -0.33 -34.04 19.00
C TYR A 363 -1.81 -33.63 19.21
N PRO A 364 -2.68 -34.56 19.61
CA PRO A 364 -4.14 -34.31 19.71
C PRO A 364 -4.53 -33.18 20.65
N GLY A 365 -3.75 -32.90 21.71
CA GLY A 365 -4.02 -31.82 22.69
C GLY A 365 -3.52 -30.44 22.27
N LEU A 366 -2.90 -30.29 21.10
CA LEU A 366 -2.28 -29.04 20.67
C LEU A 366 -3.29 -27.91 20.51
N ALA A 367 -4.47 -28.20 19.94
CA ALA A 367 -5.49 -27.18 19.70
C ALA A 367 -5.97 -26.54 21.01
N SER A 368 -6.20 -27.36 22.07
CA SER A 368 -6.57 -26.84 23.40
C SER A 368 -5.44 -26.04 24.03
N LEU A 369 -4.20 -26.53 23.92
CA LEU A 369 -3.02 -25.85 24.47
C LEU A 369 -2.80 -24.48 23.85
N LEU A 370 -2.89 -24.38 22.53
CA LEU A 370 -2.81 -23.08 21.82
C LEU A 370 -3.97 -22.15 22.20
N ALA A 371 -5.18 -22.69 22.40
CA ALA A 371 -6.34 -21.91 22.85
C ALA A 371 -6.13 -21.34 24.25
N ASP A 372 -5.58 -22.12 25.18
CA ASP A 372 -5.28 -21.68 26.55
C ASP A 372 -4.19 -20.60 26.54
N ASP A 373 -3.11 -20.82 25.79
CA ASP A 373 -2.00 -19.84 25.62
C ASP A 373 -2.52 -18.50 25.07
N ARG A 374 -3.37 -18.54 24.03
CA ARG A 374 -3.97 -17.32 23.45
C ARG A 374 -4.86 -16.60 24.45
N ALA A 375 -5.66 -17.32 25.23
CA ALA A 375 -6.51 -16.74 26.27
C ALA A 375 -5.66 -16.05 27.34
N ASP A 376 -4.54 -16.63 27.75
CA ASP A 376 -3.64 -16.02 28.73
C ASP A 376 -2.93 -14.79 28.16
N LEU A 377 -2.50 -14.82 26.91
CA LEU A 377 -1.92 -13.66 26.20
C LEU A 377 -2.92 -12.50 26.10
N ALA A 378 -4.19 -12.78 25.75
CA ALA A 378 -5.25 -11.79 25.65
C ALA A 378 -5.58 -11.17 27.02
N ARG A 379 -5.69 -12.00 28.08
CA ARG A 379 -5.94 -11.52 29.46
C ARG A 379 -4.80 -10.62 29.96
N SER A 380 -3.55 -11.06 29.78
CA SER A 380 -2.37 -10.29 30.18
C SER A 380 -2.36 -8.91 29.53
N ASP A 381 -2.59 -8.84 28.22
CA ASP A 381 -2.62 -7.56 27.50
C ASP A 381 -3.88 -6.72 27.80
N ALA A 382 -5.01 -7.34 28.14
CA ALA A 382 -6.19 -6.61 28.61
C ALA A 382 -5.91 -5.90 29.94
N PHE A 383 -5.30 -6.60 30.93
CA PHE A 383 -4.90 -5.99 32.20
C PHE A 383 -3.86 -4.88 32.00
N ARG A 384 -2.88 -5.09 31.11
CA ARG A 384 -1.90 -4.06 30.75
C ARG A 384 -2.60 -2.81 30.20
N SER A 385 -3.51 -2.97 29.25
CA SER A 385 -4.26 -1.85 28.63
C SER A 385 -5.14 -1.12 29.66
N MET A 386 -5.84 -1.86 30.54
CA MET A 386 -6.60 -1.27 31.63
C MET A 386 -5.71 -0.48 32.59
N GLY A 387 -4.50 -0.97 32.90
CA GLY A 387 -3.51 -0.25 33.73
C GLY A 387 -3.13 1.10 33.14
N PHE A 388 -2.84 1.17 31.82
CA PHE A 388 -2.54 2.44 31.16
C PHE A 388 -3.76 3.39 31.11
N ILE A 389 -4.96 2.87 30.87
CA ILE A 389 -6.19 3.66 30.94
C ILE A 389 -6.41 4.22 32.35
N ALA A 390 -6.18 3.42 33.38
CA ALA A 390 -6.29 3.85 34.77
C ALA A 390 -5.29 4.96 35.13
N LEU A 391 -4.04 4.86 34.68
CA LEU A 391 -3.01 5.91 34.89
C LEU A 391 -3.44 7.24 34.26
N VAL A 392 -3.97 7.22 33.04
CA VAL A 392 -4.46 8.43 32.36
C VAL A 392 -5.73 8.96 33.02
N PHE A 393 -6.67 8.08 33.39
CA PHE A 393 -7.85 8.46 34.17
C PHE A 393 -7.47 9.20 35.45
N LEU A 394 -6.58 8.63 36.26
CA LEU A 394 -6.11 9.26 37.50
C LEU A 394 -5.44 10.62 37.24
N THR A 395 -4.59 10.71 36.23
CA THR A 395 -3.91 11.96 35.83
C THR A 395 -4.93 13.06 35.49
N LEU A 396 -5.95 12.74 34.68
CA LEU A 396 -7.00 13.67 34.30
C LEU A 396 -7.91 14.02 35.51
N TRP A 397 -8.23 13.02 36.35
CA TRP A 397 -9.03 13.23 37.54
C TRP A 397 -8.34 14.13 38.57
N TYR A 398 -7.03 13.93 38.85
CA TYR A 398 -6.26 14.80 39.72
C TYR A 398 -6.17 16.25 39.17
N SER A 399 -6.10 16.39 37.84
CA SER A 399 -6.14 17.70 37.19
C SER A 399 -7.50 18.39 37.37
N LEU A 400 -8.63 17.68 37.29
CA LEU A 400 -9.96 18.23 37.58
C LEU A 400 -10.11 18.72 39.03
N LYS A 401 -9.38 18.11 39.95
CA LYS A 401 -9.33 18.52 41.37
C LYS A 401 -8.36 19.70 41.63
N GLY A 402 -7.76 20.24 40.60
CA GLY A 402 -6.78 21.35 40.71
C GLY A 402 -5.42 20.95 41.32
N ARG A 403 -5.18 19.64 41.53
CA ARG A 403 -3.94 19.13 42.16
C ARG A 403 -2.78 18.93 41.18
N LEU A 404 -3.06 18.94 39.87
CA LEU A 404 -2.07 18.76 38.80
C LEU A 404 -2.29 19.79 37.70
N LYS A 405 -1.24 20.56 37.35
CA LYS A 405 -1.28 21.56 36.27
C LYS A 405 -1.41 20.86 34.92
N ALA A 406 -2.16 21.43 33.97
CA ALA A 406 -2.42 20.91 32.64
C ALA A 406 -1.13 20.53 31.88
N ALA A 407 -0.09 21.36 31.94
CA ALA A 407 1.20 21.12 31.28
C ALA A 407 1.85 19.80 31.74
N TYR A 408 1.91 19.59 33.07
CA TYR A 408 2.47 18.32 33.60
C TYR A 408 1.58 17.12 33.31
N ALA A 409 0.26 17.27 33.35
CA ALA A 409 -0.67 16.20 33.00
C ALA A 409 -0.49 15.74 31.56
N VAL A 410 -0.39 16.66 30.59
CA VAL A 410 -0.17 16.32 29.18
C VAL A 410 1.19 15.63 28.99
N MET A 411 2.24 16.11 29.64
CA MET A 411 3.57 15.49 29.55
C MET A 411 3.58 14.07 30.14
N MET A 412 2.93 13.87 31.29
CA MET A 412 2.78 12.52 31.88
C MET A 412 2.00 11.58 30.99
N ILE A 413 0.88 12.04 30.43
CA ILE A 413 0.07 11.23 29.49
C ILE A 413 0.88 10.90 28.22
N THR A 414 1.71 11.83 27.74
CA THR A 414 2.60 11.58 26.60
C THR A 414 3.64 10.51 26.94
N ALA A 415 4.23 10.56 28.14
CA ALA A 415 5.19 9.55 28.59
C ALA A 415 4.51 8.17 28.74
N PHE A 416 3.31 8.10 29.29
CA PHE A 416 2.55 6.86 29.38
C PHE A 416 2.19 6.32 28.00
N ALA A 417 1.76 7.16 27.05
CA ALA A 417 1.46 6.76 25.69
C ALA A 417 2.71 6.27 24.95
N LEU A 418 3.85 6.90 25.16
CA LEU A 418 5.12 6.40 24.62
C LEU A 418 5.47 5.03 25.20
N ALA A 419 5.33 4.83 26.51
CA ALA A 419 5.59 3.55 27.16
C ALA A 419 4.60 2.46 26.67
N ASP A 420 3.33 2.82 26.50
CA ASP A 420 2.28 1.92 25.97
C ASP A 420 2.63 1.44 24.54
N HIS A 421 2.88 2.37 23.62
CA HIS A 421 3.23 2.05 22.24
C HIS A 421 4.57 1.32 22.12
N TRP A 422 5.61 1.85 22.77
CA TRP A 422 6.95 1.27 22.72
C TRP A 422 6.96 -0.15 23.26
N GLY A 423 6.25 -0.41 24.37
CA GLY A 423 6.16 -1.73 24.98
C GLY A 423 5.53 -2.78 24.05
N VAL A 424 4.63 -2.37 23.13
CA VAL A 424 4.05 -3.28 22.14
C VAL A 424 4.93 -3.36 20.88
N CYS A 425 5.40 -2.23 20.37
CA CYS A 425 6.29 -2.21 19.18
C CYS A 425 7.58 -3.01 19.40
N ASN A 426 8.16 -2.93 20.61
CA ASN A 426 9.41 -3.63 20.95
C ASN A 426 9.29 -5.16 20.95
N ARG A 427 8.07 -5.71 20.95
CA ARG A 427 7.85 -7.17 20.79
C ARG A 427 8.23 -7.65 19.40
N ASN A 428 8.17 -6.77 18.40
CA ASN A 428 8.41 -7.07 16.99
C ASN A 428 9.81 -6.61 16.54
N VAL A 429 10.37 -5.59 17.20
CA VAL A 429 11.66 -4.99 16.84
C VAL A 429 12.67 -5.33 17.94
N TYR A 430 13.37 -6.43 17.77
CA TYR A 430 14.38 -6.93 18.71
C TYR A 430 15.74 -7.08 18.01
N ASP A 431 16.82 -7.09 18.78
CA ASP A 431 18.19 -7.00 18.28
C ASP A 431 18.55 -8.03 17.19
N ALA A 432 18.03 -9.25 17.29
CA ALA A 432 18.30 -10.30 16.30
C ALA A 432 17.74 -10.01 14.89
N LYS A 433 16.84 -9.03 14.75
CA LYS A 433 16.30 -8.59 13.44
C LYS A 433 17.14 -7.50 12.77
N TYR A 434 18.10 -6.93 13.49
CA TYR A 434 18.97 -5.91 12.91
C TYR A 434 20.19 -6.56 12.26
N GLU A 435 20.32 -6.36 10.98
CA GLU A 435 21.49 -6.78 10.22
C GLU A 435 22.45 -5.63 9.95
N ASN A 436 23.72 -5.95 9.70
CA ASN A 436 24.68 -4.94 9.33
C ASN A 436 24.28 -4.31 7.98
N LYS A 437 24.31 -2.96 7.90
CA LYS A 437 23.98 -2.23 6.68
C LYS A 437 24.75 -2.73 5.46
N LYS A 438 26.01 -3.17 5.61
CA LYS A 438 26.82 -3.73 4.52
C LYS A 438 26.27 -5.05 4.02
N THR A 439 25.75 -5.89 4.92
CA THR A 439 25.12 -7.18 4.57
C THR A 439 23.81 -6.96 3.79
N ILE A 440 22.96 -6.07 4.30
CA ILE A 440 21.68 -5.73 3.63
C ILE A 440 21.89 -5.07 2.26
N ALA A 441 22.92 -4.22 2.15
CA ALA A 441 23.23 -3.51 0.90
C ALA A 441 24.04 -4.36 -0.08
N ALA A 442 24.53 -5.52 0.34
CA ALA A 442 25.27 -6.40 -0.57
C ALA A 442 24.33 -6.96 -1.64
N PRO A 443 24.75 -6.96 -2.91
CA PRO A 443 24.00 -7.61 -3.96
C PRO A 443 23.85 -9.11 -3.67
N PRO A 444 22.76 -9.75 -4.14
CA PRO A 444 22.64 -11.19 -4.04
C PRO A 444 23.86 -11.91 -4.62
N SER A 445 24.35 -12.93 -3.96
CA SER A 445 25.45 -13.73 -4.48
C SER A 445 24.95 -14.65 -5.60
N PRO A 446 25.67 -14.76 -6.72
CA PRO A 446 25.31 -15.68 -7.79
C PRO A 446 25.46 -17.14 -7.29
N GLN A 447 24.55 -17.99 -7.74
CA GLN A 447 24.66 -19.42 -7.57
C GLN A 447 25.49 -20.03 -8.71
N PRO A 448 26.04 -21.25 -8.56
CA PRO A 448 26.82 -21.90 -9.63
C PRO A 448 26.10 -21.96 -10.98
N PHE A 449 24.78 -22.16 -10.96
CA PHE A 449 23.98 -22.17 -12.17
C PHE A 449 23.85 -20.78 -12.84
N ASP A 450 23.92 -19.68 -12.07
CA ASP A 450 23.91 -18.32 -12.67
C ASP A 450 25.17 -18.12 -13.52
N GLU A 451 26.34 -18.56 -13.05
CA GLU A 451 27.60 -18.46 -13.80
C GLU A 451 27.61 -19.37 -15.03
N GLN A 452 27.05 -20.58 -14.91
CA GLN A 452 26.88 -21.50 -16.03
C GLN A 452 26.03 -20.87 -17.15
N ILE A 453 24.90 -20.26 -16.78
CA ILE A 453 23.98 -19.64 -17.74
C ILE A 453 24.59 -18.38 -18.38
N LYS A 454 25.30 -17.55 -17.62
CA LYS A 454 25.99 -16.34 -18.13
C LYS A 454 27.08 -16.63 -19.16
N ALA A 455 27.60 -17.86 -19.23
CA ALA A 455 28.55 -18.25 -20.23
C ALA A 455 27.98 -18.23 -21.67
N ASP A 456 26.65 -18.27 -21.82
CA ASP A 456 25.95 -18.13 -23.10
C ASP A 456 26.11 -16.71 -23.67
N LYS A 457 26.56 -16.61 -24.93
CA LYS A 457 26.81 -15.34 -25.59
C LYS A 457 25.64 -14.79 -26.40
N ASP A 458 24.49 -15.48 -26.40
CA ASP A 458 23.30 -14.95 -27.06
C ASP A 458 22.93 -13.56 -26.51
N LEU A 459 22.57 -12.65 -27.42
CA LEU A 459 22.29 -11.26 -27.12
C LEU A 459 21.08 -11.10 -26.15
N SER A 460 20.10 -11.98 -26.28
CA SER A 460 18.91 -11.96 -25.43
C SER A 460 18.25 -13.32 -25.39
N TYR A 461 18.12 -13.87 -24.18
CA TYR A 461 17.32 -15.05 -23.86
C TYR A 461 16.71 -14.86 -22.45
N ARG A 462 15.74 -15.68 -22.08
CA ARG A 462 15.13 -15.63 -20.76
C ARG A 462 15.37 -16.91 -19.98
N VAL A 463 15.36 -16.78 -18.65
CA VAL A 463 15.55 -17.87 -17.70
C VAL A 463 14.28 -18.01 -16.86
N LEU A 464 13.79 -19.24 -16.73
CA LEU A 464 12.76 -19.63 -15.79
C LEU A 464 13.41 -20.34 -14.61
N ASP A 465 13.44 -19.70 -13.45
CA ASP A 465 14.06 -20.24 -12.24
C ASP A 465 12.99 -20.65 -11.22
N LEU A 466 12.93 -21.93 -10.94
CA LEU A 466 12.00 -22.52 -9.97
C LEU A 466 12.66 -22.79 -8.60
N SER A 467 13.99 -22.65 -8.50
CA SER A 467 14.73 -22.89 -7.26
C SER A 467 14.54 -21.78 -6.23
N ARG A 468 14.19 -20.59 -6.68
CA ARG A 468 14.06 -19.38 -5.88
C ARG A 468 12.60 -18.94 -5.62
N GLY A 469 11.63 -19.84 -5.61
CA GLY A 469 10.23 -19.52 -5.25
C GLY A 469 9.22 -19.54 -6.40
N GLY A 470 9.51 -20.25 -7.48
CA GLY A 470 8.56 -20.50 -8.58
C GLY A 470 8.33 -19.31 -9.52
N ILE A 471 7.31 -19.41 -10.38
CA ILE A 471 7.11 -18.46 -11.50
C ILE A 471 6.75 -17.05 -11.03
N THR A 472 6.01 -16.92 -9.94
CA THR A 472 5.45 -15.62 -9.51
C THR A 472 5.96 -15.13 -8.15
N GLY A 473 6.82 -15.88 -7.48
CA GLY A 473 7.30 -15.59 -6.11
C GLY A 473 8.69 -14.98 -6.01
N ASN A 474 9.44 -14.94 -7.11
CA ASN A 474 10.87 -14.65 -7.09
C ASN A 474 11.23 -13.37 -7.86
N ALA A 475 12.03 -12.51 -7.25
CA ALA A 475 12.62 -11.34 -7.90
C ALA A 475 14.15 -11.46 -8.07
N THR A 476 14.83 -12.36 -7.36
CA THR A 476 16.29 -12.47 -7.32
C THR A 476 16.87 -12.91 -8.67
N THR A 477 16.16 -13.77 -9.42
CA THR A 477 16.61 -14.23 -10.75
C THR A 477 16.80 -13.06 -11.72
N SER A 478 15.95 -12.01 -11.63
CA SER A 478 16.06 -10.83 -12.49
C SER A 478 17.30 -9.97 -12.22
N TYR A 479 17.99 -10.20 -11.10
CA TYR A 479 19.26 -9.56 -10.82
C TYR A 479 20.39 -10.10 -11.71
N PHE A 480 20.33 -11.37 -12.07
CA PHE A 480 21.38 -12.05 -12.86
C PHE A 480 21.00 -12.25 -14.31
N HIS A 481 19.71 -12.44 -14.62
CA HIS A 481 19.20 -12.86 -15.92
C HIS A 481 17.94 -12.09 -16.32
N LYS A 482 17.61 -12.09 -17.61
CA LYS A 482 16.26 -11.73 -18.09
C LYS A 482 15.30 -12.84 -17.65
N SER A 483 14.56 -12.62 -16.57
CA SER A 483 13.73 -13.63 -15.94
C SER A 483 12.34 -13.73 -16.55
N LEU A 484 11.83 -14.94 -16.71
CA LEU A 484 10.40 -15.20 -16.95
C LEU A 484 9.60 -15.21 -15.65
N SER A 485 10.26 -15.44 -14.52
CA SER A 485 9.67 -15.31 -13.18
C SER A 485 9.73 -13.86 -12.67
N GLY A 486 8.86 -13.53 -11.72
CA GLY A 486 8.92 -12.21 -11.09
C GLY A 486 7.79 -12.00 -10.10
N TYR A 487 8.09 -11.27 -9.02
CA TYR A 487 7.08 -10.81 -8.07
C TYR A 487 6.66 -9.38 -8.44
N HIS A 488 5.42 -9.23 -8.89
CA HIS A 488 4.86 -7.93 -9.24
C HIS A 488 3.36 -7.85 -8.92
N ALA A 489 2.93 -6.78 -8.27
CA ALA A 489 1.55 -6.59 -7.87
C ALA A 489 0.59 -6.24 -9.03
N ALA A 490 1.13 -5.80 -10.17
CA ALA A 490 0.38 -5.44 -11.38
C ALA A 490 0.89 -6.29 -12.58
N LYS A 491 0.70 -7.60 -12.49
CA LYS A 491 1.09 -8.56 -13.53
C LYS A 491 0.29 -8.31 -14.81
N LEU A 492 0.91 -8.51 -15.97
CA LEU A 492 0.22 -8.45 -17.26
C LEU A 492 -0.86 -9.56 -17.32
N GLN A 493 -2.08 -9.18 -17.69
CA GLN A 493 -3.25 -10.03 -17.64
C GLN A 493 -3.06 -11.31 -18.46
N ARG A 494 -2.69 -11.18 -19.74
CA ARG A 494 -2.55 -12.33 -20.65
C ARG A 494 -1.41 -13.26 -20.23
N PHE A 495 -0.32 -12.72 -19.70
CA PHE A 495 0.78 -13.53 -19.16
C PHE A 495 0.32 -14.33 -17.94
N GLN A 496 -0.39 -13.70 -16.99
CA GLN A 496 -0.91 -14.38 -15.82
C GLN A 496 -1.91 -15.48 -16.21
N GLU A 497 -2.77 -15.24 -17.22
CA GLU A 497 -3.71 -16.23 -17.71
C GLU A 497 -3.04 -17.45 -18.33
N VAL A 498 -1.93 -17.26 -19.05
CA VAL A 498 -1.10 -18.37 -19.56
C VAL A 498 -0.42 -19.13 -18.40
N VAL A 499 0.09 -18.41 -17.41
CA VAL A 499 0.69 -19.02 -16.21
C VAL A 499 -0.34 -19.86 -15.45
N ASP A 500 -1.54 -19.33 -15.21
CA ASP A 500 -2.59 -20.00 -14.43
C ASP A 500 -3.18 -21.20 -15.19
N THR A 501 -3.32 -21.09 -16.52
CA THR A 501 -3.93 -22.14 -17.33
C THR A 501 -2.98 -23.29 -17.65
N PHE A 502 -1.71 -23.00 -17.87
CA PHE A 502 -0.77 -24.00 -18.40
C PHE A 502 0.47 -24.23 -17.53
N LEU A 503 1.16 -23.16 -17.10
CA LEU A 503 2.48 -23.31 -16.49
C LEU A 503 2.42 -23.75 -15.03
N ASN A 504 1.45 -23.24 -14.25
CA ASN A 504 1.25 -23.68 -12.87
C ASN A 504 0.72 -25.12 -12.76
N PRO A 505 -0.28 -25.55 -13.58
CA PRO A 505 -0.78 -26.90 -13.51
C PRO A 505 0.22 -27.95 -14.01
N ASN A 506 0.89 -27.70 -15.14
CA ASN A 506 1.84 -28.66 -15.71
C ASN A 506 2.92 -27.99 -16.59
N LEU A 507 3.99 -27.55 -15.95
CA LEU A 507 5.08 -26.88 -16.66
C LEU A 507 5.79 -27.79 -17.68
N VAL A 508 5.98 -29.08 -17.36
CA VAL A 508 6.78 -30.00 -18.17
C VAL A 508 6.14 -30.24 -19.55
N GLU A 509 4.84 -30.45 -19.58
CA GLU A 509 4.11 -30.62 -20.84
C GLU A 509 4.07 -29.31 -21.65
N ASN A 510 4.10 -28.18 -20.97
CA ASN A 510 3.97 -26.84 -21.55
C ASN A 510 5.31 -26.09 -21.76
N LEU A 511 6.44 -26.79 -21.82
CA LEU A 511 7.76 -26.18 -22.09
C LEU A 511 7.84 -25.44 -23.44
N HIS A 512 6.99 -25.80 -24.42
CA HIS A 512 6.88 -25.06 -25.68
C HIS A 512 6.38 -23.62 -25.47
N LEU A 513 5.53 -23.35 -24.48
CA LEU A 513 5.10 -21.99 -24.13
C LEU A 513 6.23 -21.18 -23.48
N VAL A 514 7.04 -21.82 -22.63
CA VAL A 514 8.28 -21.21 -22.12
C VAL A 514 9.22 -20.91 -23.29
N GLY A 515 9.32 -21.83 -24.27
CA GLY A 515 10.11 -21.65 -25.48
C GLY A 515 9.61 -20.51 -26.37
N MET A 516 8.29 -20.36 -26.52
CA MET A 516 7.63 -19.26 -27.22
C MET A 516 7.99 -17.90 -26.63
N LEU A 517 8.23 -17.82 -25.32
CA LEU A 517 8.70 -16.63 -24.60
C LEU A 517 10.24 -16.50 -24.62
N ASN A 518 10.95 -17.26 -25.47
CA ASN A 518 12.40 -17.36 -25.51
C ASN A 518 13.02 -17.77 -24.15
N GLY A 519 12.32 -18.62 -23.39
CA GLY A 519 12.86 -19.26 -22.19
C GLY A 519 13.84 -20.34 -22.58
N LYS A 520 15.12 -20.00 -22.69
CA LYS A 520 16.20 -20.89 -23.16
C LYS A 520 16.71 -21.82 -22.06
N TYR A 521 16.62 -21.37 -20.80
CA TYR A 521 17.03 -22.14 -19.65
C TYR A 521 15.91 -22.22 -18.61
N VAL A 522 15.77 -23.41 -18.03
CA VAL A 522 14.92 -23.67 -16.87
C VAL A 522 15.81 -24.18 -15.74
N VAL A 523 15.77 -23.54 -14.58
CA VAL A 523 16.43 -24.02 -13.37
C VAL A 523 15.37 -24.72 -12.52
N ASN A 524 15.57 -26.00 -12.23
CA ASN A 524 14.62 -26.77 -11.42
C ASN A 524 14.74 -26.44 -9.92
N GLN A 525 13.90 -27.03 -9.09
CA GLN A 525 13.91 -26.81 -7.63
C GLN A 525 15.23 -27.21 -6.94
N LYS A 526 16.02 -28.09 -7.55
CA LYS A 526 17.34 -28.53 -7.04
C LYS A 526 18.50 -27.64 -7.50
N GLY A 527 18.23 -26.62 -8.35
CA GLY A 527 19.26 -25.75 -8.91
C GLY A 527 19.97 -26.34 -10.15
N GLU A 528 19.41 -27.39 -10.76
CA GLU A 528 19.96 -27.97 -11.99
C GLU A 528 19.48 -27.18 -13.22
N VAL A 529 20.39 -26.90 -14.16
CA VAL A 529 20.11 -26.15 -15.39
C VAL A 529 19.66 -27.10 -16.48
N ILE A 530 18.46 -26.87 -16.98
CA ILE A 530 17.90 -27.61 -18.12
C ILE A 530 17.82 -26.63 -19.30
N ARG A 531 18.48 -26.98 -20.41
CA ARG A 531 18.32 -26.24 -21.65
C ARG A 531 17.00 -26.62 -22.30
N ASN A 532 16.22 -25.60 -22.67
CA ASN A 532 14.95 -25.79 -23.37
C ASN A 532 15.14 -25.77 -24.89
N ASP A 533 15.19 -26.91 -25.51
CA ASP A 533 15.35 -27.05 -26.97
C ASP A 533 14.12 -26.57 -27.77
N LYS A 534 12.99 -26.34 -27.09
CA LYS A 534 11.79 -25.73 -27.67
C LYS A 534 11.86 -24.19 -27.73
N ALA A 535 12.96 -23.55 -27.28
CA ALA A 535 13.11 -22.10 -27.34
C ALA A 535 13.11 -21.60 -28.79
N CYS A 536 12.20 -20.68 -29.12
CA CYS A 536 11.97 -20.19 -30.49
C CYS A 536 12.96 -19.06 -30.89
N GLY A 537 13.76 -18.56 -29.97
CA GLY A 537 14.60 -17.40 -30.18
C GLY A 537 13.84 -16.07 -29.97
N ASN A 538 14.45 -14.96 -30.39
CA ASN A 538 13.86 -13.63 -30.21
C ASN A 538 12.79 -13.28 -31.24
N ALA A 539 12.91 -13.86 -32.45
CA ALA A 539 11.95 -13.72 -33.55
C ALA A 539 12.09 -14.90 -34.52
N TRP A 540 11.00 -15.28 -35.17
CA TRP A 540 10.96 -16.33 -36.18
C TRP A 540 9.83 -16.11 -37.18
N PHE A 541 9.96 -16.66 -38.36
CA PHE A 541 8.90 -16.71 -39.37
C PHE A 541 8.06 -17.98 -39.20
N VAL A 542 6.75 -17.86 -39.40
CA VAL A 542 5.83 -18.99 -39.34
C VAL A 542 5.26 -19.30 -40.72
N PRO A 543 5.23 -20.59 -41.14
CA PRO A 543 4.69 -21.01 -42.44
C PRO A 543 3.18 -21.04 -42.54
N GLU A 544 2.46 -20.94 -41.42
CA GLU A 544 1.00 -20.91 -41.40
C GLU A 544 0.42 -20.09 -40.25
N PHE A 545 -0.83 -19.68 -40.39
CA PHE A 545 -1.59 -19.11 -39.28
C PHE A 545 -3.05 -19.59 -39.28
N LYS A 546 -3.66 -19.58 -38.10
CA LYS A 546 -5.08 -19.89 -37.89
C LYS A 546 -5.83 -18.70 -37.32
N LEU A 547 -6.96 -18.36 -37.89
CA LEU A 547 -7.86 -17.35 -37.37
C LEU A 547 -8.83 -17.98 -36.39
N VAL A 548 -9.08 -17.29 -35.28
CA VAL A 548 -10.04 -17.66 -34.23
C VAL A 548 -10.89 -16.46 -33.86
N GLN A 549 -12.16 -16.73 -33.51
CA GLN A 549 -13.09 -15.63 -33.22
C GLN A 549 -12.90 -15.00 -31.84
N ARG A 550 -12.53 -15.79 -30.82
CA ARG A 550 -12.50 -15.38 -29.43
C ARG A 550 -11.14 -15.65 -28.78
N ALA A 551 -10.84 -14.85 -27.77
CA ALA A 551 -9.65 -14.98 -26.93
C ALA A 551 -9.56 -16.36 -26.24
N ASP A 552 -10.70 -16.93 -25.82
CA ASP A 552 -10.75 -18.26 -25.21
C ASP A 552 -10.24 -19.35 -26.17
N GLN A 553 -10.60 -19.26 -27.46
CA GLN A 553 -10.14 -20.20 -28.47
C GLN A 553 -8.64 -20.02 -28.75
N GLU A 554 -8.16 -18.76 -28.79
CA GLU A 554 -6.74 -18.47 -28.96
C GLU A 554 -5.93 -19.04 -27.80
N LEU A 555 -6.38 -18.82 -26.54
CA LEU A 555 -5.73 -19.37 -25.35
C LEU A 555 -5.74 -20.90 -25.35
N ALA A 556 -6.90 -21.53 -25.61
CA ALA A 556 -7.02 -22.99 -25.60
C ALA A 556 -6.10 -23.66 -26.62
N MET A 557 -5.94 -23.08 -27.81
CA MET A 557 -5.03 -23.61 -28.84
C MET A 557 -3.56 -23.60 -28.44
N LEU A 558 -3.16 -22.76 -27.48
CA LEU A 558 -1.75 -22.74 -27.04
C LEU A 558 -1.29 -24.06 -26.44
N GLY A 559 -2.18 -24.82 -25.78
CA GLY A 559 -1.81 -26.10 -25.17
C GLY A 559 -1.26 -27.16 -26.14
N SER A 560 -1.67 -27.12 -27.41
CA SER A 560 -1.23 -28.04 -28.47
C SER A 560 -0.42 -27.34 -29.58
N LEU A 561 -0.09 -26.06 -29.41
CA LEU A 561 0.57 -25.26 -30.45
C LEU A 561 2.03 -25.67 -30.65
N ASP A 562 2.45 -25.89 -31.89
CA ASP A 562 3.83 -25.75 -32.27
C ASP A 562 4.10 -24.31 -32.75
N PRO A 563 4.67 -23.45 -31.89
CA PRO A 563 4.80 -22.01 -32.20
C PRO A 563 5.77 -21.72 -33.36
N ARG A 564 6.62 -22.68 -33.74
CA ARG A 564 7.51 -22.55 -34.91
C ARG A 564 6.80 -22.80 -36.24
N LYS A 565 5.66 -23.50 -36.19
CA LYS A 565 4.90 -23.86 -37.40
C LYS A 565 3.67 -23.01 -37.60
N THR A 566 2.91 -22.78 -36.53
CA THR A 566 1.62 -22.13 -36.64
C THR A 566 1.52 -20.93 -35.71
N ALA A 567 0.98 -19.83 -36.21
CA ALA A 567 0.53 -18.70 -35.40
C ALA A 567 -0.98 -18.73 -35.22
N VAL A 568 -1.48 -18.40 -34.03
CA VAL A 568 -2.91 -18.23 -33.78
C VAL A 568 -3.22 -16.74 -33.64
N ILE A 569 -4.23 -16.27 -34.38
CA ILE A 569 -4.56 -14.85 -34.49
C ILE A 569 -6.06 -14.67 -34.33
N GLN A 570 -6.50 -13.73 -33.53
CA GLN A 570 -7.93 -13.40 -33.45
C GLN A 570 -8.39 -12.68 -34.72
N GLU A 571 -9.61 -12.97 -35.17
CA GLU A 571 -10.25 -12.31 -36.32
C GLU A 571 -10.28 -10.78 -36.17
N SER A 572 -10.38 -10.27 -34.97
CA SER A 572 -10.26 -8.83 -34.67
C SER A 572 -8.93 -8.19 -35.12
N GLN A 573 -7.87 -9.00 -35.28
CA GLN A 573 -6.56 -8.56 -35.80
C GLN A 573 -6.43 -8.74 -37.32
N ALA A 574 -7.34 -9.47 -37.96
CA ALA A 574 -7.29 -9.78 -39.39
C ALA A 574 -7.16 -8.54 -40.31
N PRO A 575 -7.78 -7.37 -40.00
CA PRO A 575 -7.55 -6.16 -40.83
C PRO A 575 -6.10 -5.71 -40.89
N LYS A 576 -5.29 -6.05 -39.89
CA LYS A 576 -3.86 -5.73 -39.87
C LYS A 576 -3.01 -6.65 -40.75
N LEU A 577 -3.55 -7.80 -41.13
CA LEU A 577 -2.93 -8.70 -42.10
C LEU A 577 -3.06 -8.18 -43.55
N ARG A 578 -3.93 -7.20 -43.85
CA ARG A 578 -4.06 -6.55 -45.17
C ARG A 578 -4.18 -7.54 -46.34
N ASN A 579 -5.00 -8.58 -46.21
CA ASN A 579 -5.14 -9.66 -47.16
C ASN A 579 -3.88 -10.50 -47.38
N PHE A 580 -2.93 -10.47 -46.43
CA PHE A 580 -1.72 -11.25 -46.45
C PHE A 580 -2.01 -12.74 -46.67
N LYS A 581 -1.35 -13.33 -47.65
CA LYS A 581 -1.37 -14.77 -47.89
C LYS A 581 0.03 -15.30 -47.70
N ILE A 582 0.21 -16.29 -46.84
CA ILE A 582 1.50 -16.88 -46.63
C ILE A 582 1.97 -17.56 -47.91
N ASN A 583 3.19 -17.17 -48.36
CA ASN A 583 4.00 -17.91 -49.32
C ASN A 583 5.29 -18.31 -48.60
N PRO A 584 5.37 -19.52 -48.01
CA PRO A 584 6.48 -19.89 -47.14
C PRO A 584 7.82 -19.82 -47.84
N ASP A 585 8.78 -19.12 -47.23
CA ASP A 585 10.14 -19.04 -47.67
C ASP A 585 11.07 -19.74 -46.66
N THR A 586 11.50 -20.94 -47.02
CA THR A 586 12.40 -21.76 -46.17
C THR A 586 13.80 -21.16 -46.02
N THR A 587 14.15 -20.17 -46.84
CA THR A 587 15.45 -19.44 -46.76
C THR A 587 15.36 -18.16 -45.95
N ALA A 588 14.14 -17.77 -45.53
CA ALA A 588 13.92 -16.57 -44.75
C ALA A 588 14.57 -16.66 -43.37
N THR A 589 15.25 -15.62 -43.00
CA THR A 589 15.93 -15.51 -41.70
C THR A 589 15.58 -14.21 -41.03
N ILE A 590 15.43 -14.24 -39.71
CA ILE A 590 15.26 -13.06 -38.85
C ILE A 590 16.03 -13.25 -37.56
N GLY A 591 16.77 -12.22 -37.13
CA GLY A 591 17.53 -12.26 -35.90
C GLY A 591 17.58 -10.90 -35.21
N LEU A 592 17.69 -10.93 -33.87
CA LEU A 592 17.89 -9.74 -33.06
C LEU A 592 19.33 -9.24 -33.26
N SER A 593 19.50 -7.96 -33.62
CA SER A 593 20.79 -7.31 -33.80
C SER A 593 21.17 -6.35 -32.66
N ALA A 594 20.20 -5.75 -31.98
CA ALA A 594 20.41 -4.95 -30.76
C ALA A 594 19.20 -5.02 -29.86
N TYR A 595 19.43 -4.98 -28.54
CA TYR A 595 18.36 -5.04 -27.51
C TYR A 595 18.58 -3.98 -26.46
N HIS A 596 17.59 -3.09 -26.34
CA HIS A 596 17.34 -2.24 -25.21
C HIS A 596 15.85 -2.37 -24.83
N PRO A 597 15.45 -2.18 -23.57
CA PRO A 597 14.05 -2.35 -23.14
C PRO A 597 13.05 -1.48 -23.92
N ASP A 598 13.48 -0.31 -24.37
CA ASP A 598 12.70 0.68 -25.12
C ASP A 598 13.00 0.69 -26.62
N LYS A 599 14.02 -0.08 -27.07
CA LYS A 599 14.45 -0.11 -28.47
C LYS A 599 15.01 -1.48 -28.85
N MET A 600 14.37 -2.14 -29.81
CA MET A 600 14.81 -3.44 -30.33
C MET A 600 15.08 -3.34 -31.83
N GLU A 601 16.19 -3.89 -32.26
CA GLU A 601 16.59 -3.93 -33.66
C GLU A 601 16.70 -5.37 -34.15
N TYR A 602 16.09 -5.65 -35.28
CA TYR A 602 16.12 -6.95 -35.94
C TYR A 602 16.66 -6.78 -37.36
N THR A 603 17.41 -7.79 -37.83
CA THR A 603 17.82 -7.88 -39.22
C THR A 603 17.20 -9.13 -39.82
N TYR A 604 16.59 -8.99 -40.99
CA TYR A 604 15.95 -10.12 -41.67
C TYR A 604 16.22 -10.14 -43.17
N SER A 605 16.08 -11.32 -43.76
CA SER A 605 16.10 -11.53 -45.23
C SER A 605 14.98 -12.48 -45.60
N ALA A 606 14.21 -12.17 -46.63
CA ALA A 606 13.12 -13.00 -47.12
C ALA A 606 12.90 -12.72 -48.63
N THR A 607 12.52 -13.73 -49.41
CA THR A 607 12.24 -13.62 -50.84
C THR A 607 10.78 -13.29 -51.14
N SER A 608 9.87 -13.58 -50.18
CA SER A 608 8.45 -13.26 -50.20
C SER A 608 8.03 -12.58 -48.92
N GLU A 609 6.84 -11.99 -48.88
CA GLU A 609 6.27 -11.44 -47.64
C GLU A 609 6.06 -12.54 -46.63
N GLN A 610 6.55 -12.37 -45.40
CA GLN A 610 6.52 -13.36 -44.35
C GLN A 610 5.81 -12.84 -43.08
N LEU A 611 5.19 -13.74 -42.31
CA LEU A 611 4.65 -13.46 -40.96
C LEU A 611 5.74 -13.73 -39.94
N ALA A 612 6.24 -12.68 -39.31
CA ALA A 612 7.17 -12.76 -38.19
C ALA A 612 6.41 -12.77 -36.85
N VAL A 613 6.85 -13.64 -35.92
CA VAL A 613 6.45 -13.68 -34.54
C VAL A 613 7.63 -13.33 -33.68
N PHE A 614 7.43 -12.47 -32.68
CA PHE A 614 8.46 -11.99 -31.74
C PHE A 614 8.16 -12.50 -30.34
N SER A 615 9.16 -12.98 -29.65
CA SER A 615 9.03 -13.48 -28.24
C SER A 615 8.73 -12.38 -27.22
N GLU A 616 8.49 -11.16 -27.68
CA GLU A 616 8.11 -10.03 -26.82
C GLU A 616 6.62 -10.02 -26.54
N ILE A 617 6.25 -9.80 -25.25
CA ILE A 617 4.85 -9.70 -24.86
C ILE A 617 4.20 -8.51 -25.56
N TYR A 618 3.00 -8.74 -26.08
CA TYR A 618 2.19 -7.72 -26.73
C TYR A 618 1.79 -6.62 -25.73
N TYR A 619 2.12 -5.40 -26.07
CA TYR A 619 1.62 -4.19 -25.44
C TYR A 619 1.11 -3.27 -26.55
N PRO A 620 -0.13 -2.71 -26.47
CA PRO A 620 -0.74 -2.02 -27.60
C PRO A 620 0.13 -0.93 -28.20
N PRO A 621 0.41 -0.92 -29.51
CA PRO A 621 1.22 0.10 -30.16
C PRO A 621 0.76 1.54 -29.90
N ALA A 622 -0.56 1.75 -29.83
CA ALA A 622 -1.16 3.05 -29.50
C ALA A 622 -0.69 3.64 -28.17
N LYS A 623 -0.12 2.82 -27.25
CA LYS A 623 0.42 3.22 -25.96
C LYS A 623 1.92 3.54 -26.00
N GLY A 624 2.53 3.66 -27.21
CA GLY A 624 3.87 4.22 -27.37
C GLY A 624 4.83 3.45 -28.27
N TRP A 625 4.49 2.26 -28.76
CA TRP A 625 5.35 1.55 -29.71
C TRP A 625 5.21 2.10 -31.13
N THR A 626 6.34 2.26 -31.81
CA THR A 626 6.41 2.63 -33.23
C THR A 626 7.44 1.75 -33.92
N CYS A 627 7.09 1.24 -35.11
CA CYS A 627 7.96 0.40 -35.91
C CYS A 627 8.54 1.17 -37.09
N TYR A 628 9.82 0.91 -37.40
CA TYR A 628 10.54 1.47 -38.53
C TYR A 628 11.19 0.36 -39.35
N LEU A 629 11.02 0.42 -40.64
CA LEU A 629 11.68 -0.48 -41.58
C LEU A 629 12.70 0.32 -42.44
N ASN A 630 13.98 -0.01 -42.33
CA ASN A 630 15.10 0.75 -42.94
C ASN A 630 14.98 2.27 -42.65
N GLY A 631 14.67 2.64 -41.43
CA GLY A 631 14.53 4.01 -40.96
C GLY A 631 13.22 4.72 -41.34
N LYS A 632 12.34 4.11 -42.13
CA LYS A 632 11.02 4.65 -42.49
C LYS A 632 9.94 4.04 -41.59
N LYS A 633 9.05 4.88 -41.06
CA LYS A 633 7.90 4.41 -40.27
C LYS A 633 7.05 3.41 -41.08
N THR A 634 6.75 2.28 -40.48
CA THR A 634 5.98 1.21 -41.11
C THR A 634 4.73 0.89 -40.27
N SER A 635 3.98 -0.18 -40.67
CA SER A 635 2.83 -0.66 -39.93
C SER A 635 3.22 -1.14 -38.54
N ASP A 636 2.28 -1.01 -37.60
CA ASP A 636 2.45 -1.49 -36.24
C ASP A 636 2.28 -3.03 -36.20
N PHE A 637 2.91 -3.65 -35.20
CA PHE A 637 2.67 -5.05 -34.89
C PHE A 637 1.25 -5.27 -34.31
N PHE A 638 0.79 -6.50 -34.35
CA PHE A 638 -0.49 -6.94 -33.79
C PHE A 638 -0.30 -8.10 -32.81
N LYS A 639 -1.36 -8.48 -32.11
CA LYS A 639 -1.35 -9.57 -31.16
C LYS A 639 -1.41 -10.92 -31.87
N VAL A 640 -0.58 -11.87 -31.46
CA VAL A 640 -0.50 -13.24 -31.96
C VAL A 640 -0.21 -14.20 -30.80
N ASN A 641 -0.66 -15.43 -30.92
CA ASN A 641 -0.46 -16.46 -29.89
C ASN A 641 -0.87 -15.97 -28.50
N TYR A 642 -2.00 -15.26 -28.42
CA TYR A 642 -2.60 -14.70 -27.22
C TYR A 642 -1.80 -13.56 -26.55
N LEU A 643 -0.46 -13.66 -26.47
CA LEU A 643 0.35 -12.73 -25.70
C LEU A 643 1.59 -12.20 -26.44
N LEU A 644 1.85 -12.60 -27.67
CA LEU A 644 3.05 -12.16 -28.39
C LEU A 644 2.75 -11.10 -29.47
N ARG A 645 3.82 -10.57 -30.05
CA ARG A 645 3.76 -9.61 -31.17
C ARG A 645 3.92 -10.35 -32.50
N GLY A 646 3.08 -10.03 -33.47
CA GLY A 646 3.17 -10.50 -34.85
C GLY A 646 3.24 -9.33 -35.82
N MET A 647 3.92 -9.50 -36.95
CA MET A 647 4.06 -8.47 -37.99
C MET A 647 4.29 -9.13 -39.35
N THR A 648 3.59 -8.67 -40.40
CA THR A 648 3.94 -9.03 -41.76
C THR A 648 5.10 -8.17 -42.22
N LEU A 649 6.13 -8.82 -42.79
CA LEU A 649 7.36 -8.18 -43.26
C LEU A 649 7.52 -8.40 -44.76
N PRO A 650 7.74 -7.33 -45.57
CA PRO A 650 7.90 -7.43 -47.01
C PRO A 650 9.21 -8.14 -47.38
N PRO A 651 9.34 -8.64 -48.61
CA PRO A 651 10.59 -9.24 -49.09
C PRO A 651 11.73 -8.23 -49.11
N GLY A 652 12.94 -8.73 -48.88
CA GLY A 652 14.17 -7.93 -48.93
C GLY A 652 15.36 -8.64 -48.32
N LYS A 653 16.55 -8.22 -48.61
CA LYS A 653 17.83 -8.77 -48.13
C LYS A 653 18.47 -7.81 -47.13
N GLY A 654 18.78 -8.31 -45.93
CA GLY A 654 19.43 -7.50 -44.87
C GLY A 654 18.60 -6.32 -44.41
N MET A 655 17.26 -6.47 -44.41
CA MET A 655 16.33 -5.42 -43.98
C MET A 655 16.45 -5.18 -42.48
N LYS A 656 16.42 -3.91 -42.06
CA LYS A 656 16.48 -3.54 -40.64
C LYS A 656 15.10 -3.12 -40.13
N LEU A 657 14.55 -3.89 -39.16
CA LEU A 657 13.35 -3.58 -38.46
C LEU A 657 13.72 -3.02 -37.08
N GLU A 658 13.19 -1.86 -36.74
CA GLU A 658 13.37 -1.23 -35.43
C GLU A 658 12.01 -1.01 -34.75
N MET A 659 11.90 -1.40 -33.49
CA MET A 659 10.75 -1.13 -32.63
C MET A 659 11.19 -0.17 -31.52
N ARG A 660 10.56 1.02 -31.41
CA ARG A 660 10.82 2.04 -30.37
C ARG A 660 9.62 2.23 -29.50
N PHE A 661 9.88 2.38 -28.19
CA PHE A 661 8.86 2.69 -27.19
C PHE A 661 8.99 4.13 -26.71
N GLU A 662 8.11 5.00 -27.20
CA GLU A 662 8.12 6.44 -26.92
C GLU A 662 6.72 6.91 -26.49
N PRO A 663 6.25 6.54 -25.26
CA PRO A 663 4.89 6.80 -24.83
C PRO A 663 4.65 8.29 -24.56
N LYS A 664 3.58 8.83 -25.13
CA LYS A 664 3.15 10.23 -24.89
C LYS A 664 2.88 10.51 -23.42
N SER A 665 2.34 9.52 -22.71
CA SER A 665 2.08 9.60 -21.25
C SER A 665 3.33 9.96 -20.46
N TYR A 666 4.51 9.44 -20.86
CA TYR A 666 5.77 9.75 -20.21
C TYR A 666 6.31 11.12 -20.63
N TYR A 667 6.49 11.37 -21.92
CA TYR A 667 7.16 12.60 -22.41
C TYR A 667 6.29 13.85 -22.25
N THR A 668 5.04 13.81 -22.71
CA THR A 668 4.10 14.94 -22.55
C THR A 668 3.68 15.09 -21.10
N GLY A 669 3.41 13.99 -20.43
CA GLY A 669 3.11 13.98 -18.99
C GLY A 669 4.24 14.59 -18.18
N GLY A 670 5.51 14.36 -18.54
CA GLY A 670 6.70 14.95 -17.90
C GLY A 670 6.76 16.48 -18.03
N LYS A 671 6.47 17.01 -19.21
CA LYS A 671 6.41 18.47 -19.43
C LYS A 671 5.33 19.14 -18.59
N ILE A 672 4.14 18.52 -18.54
CA ILE A 672 3.03 19.02 -17.73
C ILE A 672 3.36 18.92 -16.22
N ALA A 673 3.96 17.81 -15.81
CA ALA A 673 4.34 17.61 -14.41
C ALA A 673 5.38 18.64 -13.94
N PHE A 674 6.33 18.98 -14.77
CA PHE A 674 7.30 20.04 -14.47
C PHE A 674 6.63 21.41 -14.29
N ALA A 675 5.79 21.83 -15.26
CA ALA A 675 5.07 23.10 -15.17
C ALA A 675 4.16 23.17 -13.93
N ALA A 676 3.42 22.09 -13.63
CA ALA A 676 2.54 22.02 -12.47
C ALA A 676 3.34 22.05 -11.16
N SER A 677 4.52 21.42 -11.10
CA SER A 677 5.40 21.47 -9.91
C SER A 677 5.88 22.89 -9.63
N VAL A 678 6.29 23.62 -10.66
CA VAL A 678 6.69 25.04 -10.54
C VAL A 678 5.51 25.89 -10.02
N LEU A 679 4.31 25.72 -10.60
CA LEU A 679 3.11 26.44 -10.17
C LEU A 679 2.73 26.09 -8.71
N THR A 680 2.83 24.81 -8.32
CA THR A 680 2.58 24.35 -6.94
C THR A 680 3.52 25.07 -5.96
N PHE A 681 4.81 25.12 -6.31
CA PHE A 681 5.81 25.77 -5.47
C PHE A 681 5.58 27.30 -5.36
N LEU A 682 5.27 27.96 -6.48
CA LEU A 682 4.94 29.41 -6.49
C LEU A 682 3.66 29.69 -5.69
N LEU A 683 2.63 28.87 -5.80
CA LEU A 683 1.41 29.00 -5.02
C LEU A 683 1.67 28.87 -3.51
N PHE A 684 2.50 27.91 -3.13
CA PHE A 684 2.92 27.70 -1.74
C PHE A 684 3.70 28.91 -1.19
N LEU A 685 4.72 29.39 -1.91
CA LEU A 685 5.51 30.57 -1.50
C LEU A 685 4.66 31.84 -1.45
N GLY A 686 3.76 32.02 -2.43
CA GLY A 686 2.81 33.14 -2.44
C GLY A 686 1.86 33.09 -1.24
N GLY A 687 1.42 31.89 -0.84
CA GLY A 687 0.62 31.66 0.36
C GLY A 687 1.35 32.05 1.64
N ILE A 688 2.63 31.69 1.77
CA ILE A 688 3.49 32.11 2.89
C ILE A 688 3.64 33.64 2.92
N TRP A 689 3.97 34.24 1.77
CA TRP A 689 4.18 35.67 1.65
C TRP A 689 2.92 36.47 2.03
N LEU A 690 1.75 36.09 1.53
CA LEU A 690 0.48 36.73 1.90
C LEU A 690 0.17 36.59 3.40
N THR A 691 0.46 35.42 3.99
CA THR A 691 0.26 35.19 5.41
C THR A 691 1.19 36.09 6.25
N TYR A 692 2.45 36.25 5.82
CA TYR A 692 3.40 37.14 6.46
C TYR A 692 3.01 38.62 6.35
N ARG A 693 2.55 39.04 5.17
CA ARG A 693 2.13 40.41 4.90
C ARG A 693 0.88 40.80 5.70
N ASN A 694 -0.07 39.89 5.84
CA ASN A 694 -1.34 40.12 6.52
C ASN A 694 -1.28 39.71 7.99
N LYS A 695 -0.39 40.35 8.80
CA LYS A 695 -0.19 40.04 10.22
C LYS A 695 -1.47 40.06 11.07
N THR A 696 -2.50 40.81 10.68
CA THR A 696 -3.81 40.87 11.34
C THR A 696 -4.68 39.62 11.18
N ALA A 697 -4.41 38.74 10.19
CA ALA A 697 -5.15 37.52 9.98
C ALA A 697 -4.72 36.36 10.93
N VAL A 698 -3.66 36.55 11.71
CA VAL A 698 -3.15 35.51 12.64
C VAL A 698 -4.03 35.41 13.90
N SER A 699 -4.78 36.46 14.25
CA SER A 699 -5.59 36.50 15.48
C SER A 699 -6.94 35.80 15.38
N GLN A 700 -7.40 35.37 14.20
CA GLN A 700 -8.69 34.69 14.02
C GLN A 700 -8.62 33.15 14.05
N PHE A 701 -7.46 32.59 14.41
CA PHE A 701 -7.30 31.14 14.63
C PHE A 701 -7.75 30.71 16.03
N GLU A 702 -8.77 31.34 16.58
CA GLU A 702 -9.33 31.07 17.92
C GLU A 702 -10.29 29.88 17.96
N LEU A 703 -10.13 28.86 17.12
CA LEU A 703 -11.01 27.70 17.19
C LEU A 703 -10.71 26.76 18.38
N LEU A 704 -9.53 26.88 19.01
CA LEU A 704 -9.12 25.97 20.10
C LEU A 704 -8.15 26.62 21.14
N HIS A 705 -8.02 27.95 21.19
CA HIS A 705 -7.02 28.65 21.99
C HIS A 705 -7.38 28.88 23.47
N ASP A 706 -7.67 27.82 24.23
CA ASP A 706 -7.81 27.95 25.67
C ASP A 706 -7.04 26.88 26.43
N PHE A 707 -5.74 26.81 26.21
CA PHE A 707 -4.87 26.20 27.20
C PHE A 707 -4.59 27.27 28.27
N PRO A 708 -4.67 26.95 29.60
CA PRO A 708 -4.35 27.93 30.64
C PRO A 708 -2.95 28.54 30.38
N LYS A 709 -2.89 29.85 30.11
CA LYS A 709 -1.62 30.53 29.99
C LYS A 709 -0.92 30.38 31.35
N GLU A 710 0.34 29.94 31.34
CA GLU A 710 1.18 30.04 32.56
C GLU A 710 1.21 31.50 32.94
N GLU A 711 0.69 31.86 34.15
CA GLU A 711 0.93 33.18 34.73
C GLU A 711 2.44 33.36 34.88
N THR A 712 3.02 34.11 33.95
CA THR A 712 4.34 34.69 34.17
C THR A 712 4.18 35.63 35.39
N LYS A 713 4.67 35.22 36.56
CA LYS A 713 4.75 36.12 37.72
C LYS A 713 5.40 37.43 37.22
N PRO A 714 4.76 38.58 37.43
CA PRO A 714 5.37 39.85 37.08
C PRO A 714 6.73 39.93 37.74
N ALA A 715 7.77 40.25 36.96
CA ALA A 715 9.12 40.44 37.46
C ALA A 715 9.05 41.45 38.63
N ALA A 716 9.49 41.01 39.81
CA ALA A 716 9.50 41.83 41.00
C ALA A 716 10.21 43.17 40.70
N THR A 717 9.45 44.25 40.76
CA THR A 717 9.93 45.59 40.56
C THR A 717 10.97 45.89 41.69
N VAL A 718 12.24 45.84 41.35
CA VAL A 718 13.33 46.23 42.25
C VAL A 718 13.18 47.73 42.48
N LYS A 719 12.56 48.12 43.61
CA LYS A 719 12.59 49.50 44.11
C LYS A 719 14.06 49.91 44.37
N LYS A 720 14.60 50.75 43.50
CA LYS A 720 15.83 51.50 43.80
C LYS A 720 15.57 52.36 44.99
N ILE A 721 16.14 52.01 46.14
CA ILE A 721 16.26 52.88 47.30
C ILE A 721 17.31 53.94 46.93
N ALA A 722 16.84 55.13 46.64
CA ALA A 722 17.67 56.28 46.49
C ALA A 722 18.17 56.64 47.91
N LYS A 723 19.45 56.42 48.18
CA LYS A 723 20.15 57.10 49.34
C LYS A 723 20.36 58.55 48.99
N ARG A 724 19.71 59.42 49.73
CA ARG A 724 20.13 60.84 49.91
C ARG A 724 21.37 60.85 50.78
N LYS A 725 22.45 61.32 50.28
CA LYS A 725 23.29 62.44 50.77
C LYS A 725 24.22 62.85 49.67
#